data_6558a2623b1e788a18abb8e21ee50299
#
_entry.id   6558a2623b1e788a18abb8e21ee50299
#
_cell.length_a   1.000
_cell.length_b   1.000
_cell.length_c   1.000
_cell.angle_alpha   90.00
_cell.angle_beta   90.00
_cell.angle_gamma   90.00
#
_symmetry.space_group_name_H-M   'P 1'
#
loop_
_entity.id
_entity.type
_entity.pdbx_description
1 polymer ?
#
loop_
_entity_poly.entity_id
_entity_poly.type
_entity_poly.pdbx_seq_one_letter_code
_entity_poly.pdbx_strand_id
1 'polypeptide(L)'
;MDNINDLLRTIEKDRKTSSITYNRFPVRFILLNNYWDLKNLINALRSILDIDFLHLTDFDIFKYYNDAWITIYDIINLINNLNPQKDYLLLSISEYCRFLSDDSFYSLLSSIMSIENTQNNLERRIYIPLIGIKNKFEKIFFDKYPRRREIIPFWILEGKREKYNLYFINFLDKAETQDTLIIENSKDFLNIWEKNLNNYLNIVCLSKTLNTHSDHVISDDIFDVYKIKNYKEYLNHLFYINIPIEYKEEEKDNWEILCKTLQNKKFTNFYELTEDLLNVKKINITDLLKLWVKNDKXHLWLLKNYIINKEEYKETYASRVLKSIESYEIKEILXKYYTLIFEDSKPKNDILEERSNTLKNLLKXXINNIEPIILEIDKILKEKSNXXPPDKFKIYLTGTTYFEKSWIMQNYDKVENLKELYPELYYYLEKDVKIVNLKPDQNWILDYFKEYHISRLKNKPTERLLEILNEKNRNEDTFYEWYHSFPKVNNYKIKDEYEKLWIDALSLEFLPLIAGILEEKGYKIEAHIVVSNLPTITEINKFEVIERIDTLDKFIHEKKDPNIYPGLIKEMEIIKNIIKNKLLTGSDNFVILSDHGFTAFSNKVLQNQKLPELKVKENEPRYAVLEKDIALKAKEDIIVYDHDDKKYVIALKYTSFSYPQSLETHGGATPEEVLVPIIYVTKSKVKEKIPSYKIDIPDKEVSIRNPLLIFYITPFIEDVVVKYKGEKFEPIYSEEKKCYTINLSKLKPGTYELTFHIRGYEEKHKIIIKGGIQEKELL
;
A
#
# COMPACT_ATOMS: atom_id res chain seq x y z
N MET A 1 5.97 -57.20 26.68
CA MET A 1 6.24 -58.14 25.57
C MET A 1 7.07 -57.38 24.54
N ASP A 2 8.00 -58.13 23.92
CA ASP A 2 9.01 -57.47 23.08
C ASP A 2 8.64 -57.46 21.59
N ASN A 3 7.74 -58.36 21.19
CA ASN A 3 7.33 -58.42 19.78
C ASN A 3 5.94 -59.03 19.63
N ILE A 4 5.40 -58.94 18.41
CA ILE A 4 4.05 -59.39 18.06
C ILE A 4 3.92 -60.93 18.21
N ASN A 5 4.99 -61.70 17.95
CA ASN A 5 4.94 -63.14 18.08
C ASN A 5 4.78 -63.58 19.53
N ASP A 6 5.40 -62.87 20.48
CA ASP A 6 5.21 -63.10 21.92
C ASP A 6 3.75 -62.87 22.31
N LEU A 7 3.15 -61.79 21.78
CA LEU A 7 1.74 -61.48 22.03
C LEU A 7 0.83 -62.59 21.46
N LEU A 8 1.11 -63.05 20.25
CA LEU A 8 0.31 -64.12 19.62
C LEU A 8 0.40 -65.42 20.41
N ARG A 9 1.59 -65.80 20.91
CA ARG A 9 1.78 -66.92 21.78
C ARG A 9 0.97 -66.79 23.08
N THR A 10 0.95 -65.63 23.64
CA THR A 10 0.19 -65.31 24.84
C THR A 10 -1.33 -65.45 24.60
N ILE A 11 -1.82 -64.96 23.47
CA ILE A 11 -3.23 -65.09 23.06
C ILE A 11 -3.58 -66.53 22.86
N GLU A 12 -2.72 -67.27 22.21
CA GLU A 12 -2.94 -68.76 21.97
C GLU A 12 -3.00 -69.52 23.31
N LYS A 13 -2.09 -69.23 24.24
CA LYS A 13 -2.09 -69.81 25.59
C LYS A 13 -3.36 -69.44 26.34
N ASP A 14 -3.79 -68.17 26.26
CA ASP A 14 -5.03 -67.68 26.90
C ASP A 14 -6.24 -68.44 26.42
N ARG A 15 -6.32 -68.67 25.10
CA ARG A 15 -7.46 -69.36 24.50
C ARG A 15 -7.52 -70.88 24.91
N LYS A 16 -6.40 -71.44 25.31
CA LYS A 16 -6.29 -72.84 25.71
C LYS A 16 -6.45 -73.05 27.23
N THR A 17 -6.51 -71.91 27.98
CA THR A 17 -6.63 -71.99 29.45
C THR A 17 -8.05 -72.42 29.83
N SER A 18 -8.13 -73.41 30.77
CA SER A 18 -9.40 -73.97 31.19
C SER A 18 -9.82 -73.67 32.63
N SER A 19 -9.17 -72.72 33.34
CA SER A 19 -9.51 -72.30 34.69
C SER A 19 -10.85 -71.57 34.72
N ILE A 20 -11.77 -72.04 35.59
CA ILE A 20 -13.11 -71.40 35.76
C ILE A 20 -12.98 -69.98 36.19
N THR A 21 -12.10 -69.68 37.19
CA THR A 21 -11.88 -68.35 37.72
C THR A 21 -11.34 -67.43 36.67
N TYR A 22 -10.36 -67.91 35.89
CA TYR A 22 -9.68 -67.10 34.84
C TYR A 22 -10.62 -66.88 33.66
N ASN A 23 -11.48 -67.78 33.35
CA ASN A 23 -12.37 -67.75 32.19
C ASN A 23 -13.74 -67.17 32.48
N ARG A 24 -14.02 -66.80 33.74
CA ARG A 24 -15.30 -66.23 34.10
C ARG A 24 -15.60 -64.95 33.28
N PHE A 25 -14.58 -64.12 33.09
CA PHE A 25 -14.68 -62.88 32.32
C PHE A 25 -13.99 -63.04 30.99
N PRO A 26 -14.69 -62.82 29.88
CA PRO A 26 -14.10 -63.07 28.53
C PRO A 26 -13.17 -61.97 28.05
N VAL A 27 -13.24 -60.75 28.62
CA VAL A 27 -12.54 -59.57 28.09
C VAL A 27 -11.04 -59.63 28.33
N ARG A 28 -10.25 -59.34 27.32
CA ARG A 28 -8.78 -59.25 27.36
C ARG A 28 -8.38 -57.94 26.73
N PHE A 29 -7.62 -57.09 27.44
CA PHE A 29 -7.13 -55.82 26.90
C PHE A 29 -5.73 -56.01 26.34
N ILE A 30 -5.50 -55.51 25.15
CA ILE A 30 -4.19 -55.53 24.48
C ILE A 30 -3.74 -54.09 24.30
N LEU A 31 -2.74 -53.66 25.07
CA LEU A 31 -2.22 -52.30 25.06
C LEU A 31 -1.09 -52.20 24.03
N LEU A 32 -1.28 -51.36 23.03
CA LEU A 32 -0.33 -51.12 21.92
C LEU A 32 0.08 -49.66 21.90
N ASN A 33 1.29 -49.38 21.43
CA ASN A 33 1.78 -48.00 21.33
C ASN A 33 2.02 -47.52 19.89
N ASN A 34 1.53 -48.29 18.91
CA ASN A 34 1.58 -47.87 17.49
C ASN A 34 0.51 -48.63 16.67
N TYR A 35 0.15 -48.08 15.53
CA TYR A 35 -0.87 -48.67 14.66
C TYR A 35 -0.33 -49.79 13.75
N TRP A 36 0.99 -49.84 13.55
CA TRP A 36 1.62 -50.90 12.80
C TRP A 36 1.41 -52.25 13.50
N ASP A 37 1.63 -52.28 14.79
CA ASP A 37 1.42 -53.51 15.61
C ASP A 37 -0.07 -53.88 15.62
N LEU A 38 -0.98 -52.92 15.62
CA LEU A 38 -2.41 -53.19 15.51
C LEU A 38 -2.74 -53.88 14.19
N LYS A 39 -2.21 -53.39 13.06
CA LYS A 39 -2.42 -53.99 11.75
C LYS A 39 -1.88 -55.42 11.71
N ASN A 40 -0.70 -55.66 12.31
CA ASN A 40 -0.12 -57.01 12.37
C ASN A 40 -0.97 -57.94 13.22
N LEU A 41 -1.51 -57.46 14.34
CA LEU A 41 -2.42 -58.21 15.20
C LEU A 41 -3.70 -58.57 14.45
N ILE A 42 -4.32 -57.63 13.74
CA ILE A 42 -5.54 -57.87 12.96
C ILE A 42 -5.27 -58.91 11.89
N ASN A 43 -4.17 -58.79 11.15
CA ASN A 43 -3.81 -59.74 10.09
C ASN A 43 -3.59 -61.13 10.65
N ALA A 44 -2.92 -61.25 11.78
CA ALA A 44 -2.68 -62.55 12.44
C ALA A 44 -3.99 -63.17 12.93
N LEU A 45 -4.89 -62.40 13.52
CA LEU A 45 -6.16 -62.90 14.05
C LEU A 45 -7.16 -63.24 12.93
N ARG A 46 -7.05 -62.62 11.77
CA ARG A 46 -7.87 -62.99 10.58
C ARG A 46 -7.64 -64.42 10.12
N SER A 47 -6.48 -64.96 10.43
CA SER A 47 -6.19 -66.39 10.11
C SER A 47 -6.89 -67.37 11.05
N ILE A 48 -7.46 -66.86 12.15
CA ILE A 48 -8.22 -67.65 13.13
C ILE A 48 -9.70 -67.53 12.77
N LEU A 49 -10.29 -68.67 12.31
CA LEU A 49 -11.62 -68.66 11.72
C LEU A 49 -12.78 -68.38 12.70
N ASP A 50 -12.52 -68.46 13.98
CA ASP A 50 -13.57 -68.38 15.03
C ASP A 50 -13.71 -66.97 15.66
N ILE A 51 -12.96 -65.96 15.20
CA ILE A 51 -13.01 -64.62 15.77
C ILE A 51 -13.76 -63.69 14.82
N ASP A 52 -14.86 -63.10 15.32
CA ASP A 52 -15.60 -62.07 14.59
C ASP A 52 -14.97 -60.69 14.89
N PHE A 53 -14.83 -59.88 13.84
CA PHE A 53 -14.26 -58.53 13.95
C PHE A 53 -15.41 -57.50 14.03
N LEU A 54 -15.43 -56.68 15.08
CA LEU A 54 -16.43 -55.63 15.28
C LEU A 54 -15.74 -54.28 15.30
N HIS A 55 -16.23 -53.39 14.45
CA HIS A 55 -15.83 -52.00 14.41
C HIS A 55 -16.94 -51.12 14.97
N LEU A 56 -16.62 -50.11 15.71
CA LEU A 56 -17.63 -49.14 16.15
C LEU A 56 -18.29 -48.43 14.98
N THR A 57 -17.61 -48.38 13.85
CA THR A 57 -18.17 -47.76 12.61
C THR A 57 -19.17 -48.70 11.90
N ASP A 58 -19.38 -49.93 12.40
CA ASP A 58 -20.40 -50.85 11.88
C ASP A 58 -21.82 -50.47 12.35
N PHE A 59 -21.97 -49.55 13.32
CA PHE A 59 -23.28 -49.04 13.70
C PHE A 59 -24.02 -48.45 12.48
N ASP A 60 -25.32 -48.69 12.42
CA ASP A 60 -26.14 -48.29 11.26
C ASP A 60 -26.10 -46.80 10.98
N ILE A 61 -25.93 -45.96 12.00
CA ILE A 61 -25.88 -44.51 11.84
C ILE A 61 -24.77 -44.10 10.87
N PHE A 62 -23.63 -44.82 10.85
CA PHE A 62 -22.51 -44.52 9.94
C PHE A 62 -22.79 -44.85 8.49
N LYS A 63 -23.85 -45.63 8.22
CA LYS A 63 -24.28 -45.91 6.83
C LYS A 63 -24.97 -44.70 6.21
N TYR A 64 -25.54 -43.82 7.04
CA TYR A 64 -26.33 -42.68 6.60
C TYR A 64 -25.58 -41.36 6.82
N TYR A 65 -24.66 -41.29 7.80
CA TYR A 65 -23.98 -40.07 8.17
C TYR A 65 -22.58 -40.40 8.67
N ASN A 66 -21.57 -40.02 7.87
CA ASN A 66 -20.17 -40.33 8.18
C ASN A 66 -19.64 -39.61 9.41
N ASP A 67 -20.18 -38.42 9.71
CA ASP A 67 -19.76 -37.63 10.86
C ASP A 67 -20.71 -37.79 12.05
N ALA A 68 -21.22 -38.98 12.23
CA ALA A 68 -22.10 -39.34 13.36
C ALA A 68 -21.29 -39.53 14.64
N TRP A 69 -21.99 -39.55 15.77
CA TRP A 69 -21.41 -39.89 17.06
C TRP A 69 -22.32 -40.91 17.75
N ILE A 70 -21.68 -41.91 18.38
CA ILE A 70 -22.36 -42.94 19.16
C ILE A 70 -22.16 -42.67 20.65
N THR A 71 -23.14 -43.00 21.46
CA THR A 71 -23.08 -42.78 22.90
C THR A 71 -22.42 -43.96 23.60
N ILE A 72 -21.97 -43.76 24.83
CA ILE A 72 -21.49 -44.86 25.68
C ILE A 72 -22.59 -45.90 25.82
N TYR A 73 -23.83 -45.48 25.96
CA TYR A 73 -24.98 -46.40 26.06
C TYR A 73 -25.09 -47.32 24.83
N ASP A 74 -24.87 -46.79 23.64
CA ASP A 74 -24.89 -47.55 22.40
C ASP A 74 -23.83 -48.64 22.43
N ILE A 75 -22.62 -48.33 22.89
CA ILE A 75 -21.48 -49.23 22.94
C ILE A 75 -21.76 -50.32 24.00
N ILE A 76 -22.23 -49.95 25.18
CA ILE A 76 -22.58 -50.88 26.26
C ILE A 76 -23.67 -51.86 25.78
N ASN A 77 -24.68 -51.32 25.08
CA ASN A 77 -25.76 -52.14 24.55
C ASN A 77 -25.25 -53.12 23.50
N LEU A 78 -24.35 -52.68 22.62
CA LEU A 78 -23.72 -53.58 21.64
C LEU A 78 -23.00 -54.74 22.35
N ILE A 79 -22.18 -54.41 23.35
CA ILE A 79 -21.34 -55.39 24.08
C ILE A 79 -22.24 -56.37 24.80
N ASN A 80 -23.30 -55.92 25.45
CA ASN A 80 -24.24 -56.79 26.20
C ASN A 80 -25.04 -57.71 25.29
N ASN A 81 -25.17 -57.38 24.01
CA ASN A 81 -25.91 -58.18 23.04
C ASN A 81 -25.01 -59.03 22.13
N LEU A 82 -23.72 -59.11 22.42
CA LEU A 82 -22.81 -60.00 21.68
C LEU A 82 -23.20 -61.46 21.88
N ASN A 83 -23.04 -62.25 20.80
CA ASN A 83 -23.33 -63.69 20.85
C ASN A 83 -22.42 -64.37 21.88
N PRO A 84 -23.00 -65.04 22.93
CA PRO A 84 -22.20 -65.62 23.97
C PRO A 84 -21.44 -66.88 23.49
N GLN A 85 -21.66 -67.36 22.27
CA GLN A 85 -21.00 -68.52 21.70
C GLN A 85 -19.81 -68.13 20.80
N LYS A 86 -19.51 -66.81 20.62
CA LYS A 86 -18.47 -66.40 19.68
C LYS A 86 -17.37 -65.60 20.38
N ASP A 87 -16.17 -65.66 19.82
CA ASP A 87 -15.04 -64.83 20.16
C ASP A 87 -15.08 -63.56 19.29
N TYR A 88 -14.62 -62.44 19.85
CA TYR A 88 -14.66 -61.15 19.18
C TYR A 88 -13.32 -60.41 19.31
N LEU A 89 -12.99 -59.66 18.25
CA LEU A 89 -12.00 -58.57 18.30
C LEU A 89 -12.77 -57.25 18.13
N LEU A 90 -12.79 -56.43 19.18
CA LEU A 90 -13.56 -55.19 19.21
C LEU A 90 -12.62 -54.01 18.94
N LEU A 91 -12.77 -53.37 17.78
CA LEU A 91 -11.88 -52.33 17.27
C LEU A 91 -12.47 -50.95 17.50
N SER A 92 -11.61 -49.94 17.54
CA SER A 92 -11.90 -48.54 17.62
C SER A 92 -12.30 -48.04 19.02
N ILE A 93 -12.23 -48.89 20.01
CA ILE A 93 -12.55 -48.50 21.40
C ILE A 93 -11.57 -47.42 21.90
N SER A 94 -10.27 -47.57 21.66
CA SER A 94 -9.28 -46.56 22.12
C SER A 94 -9.48 -45.19 21.44
N GLU A 95 -9.81 -45.20 20.16
CA GLU A 95 -10.08 -43.96 19.41
C GLU A 95 -11.30 -43.24 19.99
N TYR A 96 -12.36 -43.99 20.29
CA TYR A 96 -13.55 -43.46 20.96
C TYR A 96 -13.24 -42.92 22.36
N CYS A 97 -12.46 -43.71 23.13
CA CYS A 97 -12.14 -43.41 24.54
C CYS A 97 -11.32 -42.11 24.68
N ARG A 98 -10.62 -41.70 23.64
CA ARG A 98 -9.92 -40.40 23.69
C ARG A 98 -10.86 -39.23 23.92
N PHE A 99 -12.12 -39.37 23.55
CA PHE A 99 -13.12 -38.28 23.66
C PHE A 99 -13.91 -38.33 24.96
N LEU A 100 -13.59 -39.31 25.83
CA LEU A 100 -14.33 -39.50 27.10
C LEU A 100 -13.62 -38.83 28.28
N SER A 101 -14.40 -38.30 29.21
CA SER A 101 -13.90 -37.93 30.53
C SER A 101 -13.43 -39.20 31.27
N ASP A 102 -12.66 -39.03 32.35
CA ASP A 102 -12.22 -40.17 33.17
C ASP A 102 -13.42 -40.88 33.77
N ASP A 103 -14.48 -40.20 34.18
CA ASP A 103 -15.69 -40.82 34.71
C ASP A 103 -16.43 -41.65 33.66
N SER A 104 -16.55 -41.13 32.43
CA SER A 104 -17.19 -41.83 31.30
C SER A 104 -16.36 -43.02 30.85
N PHE A 105 -15.05 -42.89 30.85
CA PHE A 105 -14.13 -43.97 30.52
C PHE A 105 -14.26 -45.09 31.57
N TYR A 106 -14.28 -44.72 32.84
CA TYR A 106 -14.51 -45.70 33.94
C TYR A 106 -15.83 -46.43 33.75
N SER A 107 -16.90 -45.70 33.43
CA SER A 107 -18.23 -46.28 33.22
C SER A 107 -18.20 -47.31 32.10
N LEU A 108 -17.55 -46.97 30.95
CA LEU A 108 -17.43 -47.88 29.84
C LEU A 108 -16.58 -49.10 30.17
N LEU A 109 -15.42 -48.93 30.82
CA LEU A 109 -14.57 -50.04 31.26
C LEU A 109 -15.30 -50.96 32.25
N SER A 110 -16.01 -50.37 33.19
CA SER A 110 -16.78 -51.11 34.18
C SER A 110 -17.82 -52.04 33.51
N SER A 111 -18.54 -51.49 32.54
CA SER A 111 -19.55 -52.26 31.80
C SER A 111 -18.91 -53.39 30.98
N ILE A 112 -17.78 -53.09 30.36
CA ILE A 112 -17.04 -54.11 29.54
C ILE A 112 -16.53 -55.23 30.44
N MET A 113 -15.96 -54.88 31.61
CA MET A 113 -15.38 -55.86 32.52
C MET A 113 -16.43 -56.63 33.30
N SER A 114 -17.69 -56.22 33.27
CA SER A 114 -18.80 -56.92 33.91
C SER A 114 -19.36 -58.05 33.09
N ILE A 115 -18.96 -58.16 31.82
CA ILE A 115 -19.43 -59.26 30.95
C ILE A 115 -18.89 -60.59 31.49
N GLU A 116 -19.78 -61.58 31.65
CA GLU A 116 -19.40 -62.90 32.15
C GLU A 116 -19.72 -63.96 31.07
N ASN A 117 -18.89 -64.98 31.05
CA ASN A 117 -19.14 -66.15 30.28
C ASN A 117 -20.21 -67.04 30.96
N THR A 118 -20.99 -67.72 30.20
CA THR A 118 -21.93 -68.74 30.76
C THR A 118 -21.14 -69.92 31.25
N GLN A 119 -21.70 -70.64 32.19
CA GLN A 119 -21.11 -71.88 32.73
C GLN A 119 -20.87 -72.95 31.61
N ASN A 120 -21.67 -72.87 30.55
CA ASN A 120 -21.57 -73.87 29.47
C ASN A 120 -20.62 -73.38 28.34
N ASN A 121 -20.09 -72.15 28.44
CA ASN A 121 -19.13 -71.61 27.45
C ASN A 121 -18.10 -70.75 28.10
N LEU A 122 -17.13 -71.31 28.74
CA LEU A 122 -16.04 -70.62 29.45
C LEU A 122 -14.87 -70.28 28.51
N GLU A 123 -14.94 -70.71 27.23
CA GLU A 123 -13.84 -70.49 26.29
C GLU A 123 -13.91 -69.19 25.52
N ARG A 124 -15.08 -68.54 25.54
CA ARG A 124 -15.25 -67.29 24.80
C ARG A 124 -14.27 -66.22 25.23
N ARG A 125 -13.72 -65.48 24.22
CA ARG A 125 -12.80 -64.36 24.41
C ARG A 125 -13.30 -63.15 23.66
N ILE A 126 -13.15 -61.96 24.29
CA ILE A 126 -13.40 -60.67 23.66
C ILE A 126 -12.10 -59.86 23.81
N TYR A 127 -11.38 -59.72 22.71
CA TYR A 127 -10.10 -59.00 22.66
C TYR A 127 -10.36 -57.57 22.30
N ILE A 128 -9.82 -56.63 23.12
CA ILE A 128 -10.00 -55.20 22.92
C ILE A 128 -8.62 -54.54 22.86
N PRO A 129 -8.13 -54.23 21.65
CA PRO A 129 -6.89 -53.47 21.51
C PRO A 129 -7.11 -52.01 21.92
N LEU A 130 -6.20 -51.49 22.72
CA LEU A 130 -6.19 -50.08 23.16
C LEU A 130 -4.86 -49.49 22.71
N ILE A 131 -4.91 -48.52 21.80
CA ILE A 131 -3.72 -47.98 21.14
C ILE A 131 -3.43 -46.58 21.69
N GLY A 132 -2.26 -46.43 22.28
CA GLY A 132 -1.73 -45.12 22.70
C GLY A 132 -2.28 -44.59 24.01
N ILE A 133 -3.24 -45.26 24.63
CA ILE A 133 -3.91 -44.76 25.85
C ILE A 133 -3.53 -45.59 27.10
N LYS A 134 -2.32 -46.12 27.10
CA LYS A 134 -1.84 -46.96 28.22
C LYS A 134 -1.95 -46.25 29.58
N ASN A 135 -1.48 -45.02 29.67
CA ASN A 135 -1.48 -44.24 30.90
C ASN A 135 -2.90 -43.95 31.40
N LYS A 136 -3.81 -43.60 30.50
CA LYS A 136 -5.23 -43.39 30.83
C LYS A 136 -5.89 -44.66 31.32
N PHE A 137 -5.62 -45.79 30.67
CA PHE A 137 -6.15 -47.11 31.03
C PHE A 137 -5.61 -47.51 32.39
N GLU A 138 -4.28 -47.50 32.59
CA GLU A 138 -3.65 -47.97 33.81
C GLU A 138 -4.10 -47.15 35.04
N LYS A 139 -4.22 -45.83 34.89
CA LYS A 139 -4.69 -44.94 35.96
C LYS A 139 -6.07 -45.40 36.47
N ILE A 140 -7.01 -45.60 35.57
CA ILE A 140 -8.38 -46.00 35.90
C ILE A 140 -8.42 -47.44 36.37
N PHE A 141 -7.72 -48.35 35.69
CA PHE A 141 -7.73 -49.78 35.98
C PHE A 141 -7.14 -50.07 37.37
N PHE A 142 -5.98 -49.49 37.70
CA PHE A 142 -5.32 -49.74 38.97
C PHE A 142 -6.04 -49.04 40.14
N ASP A 143 -6.56 -47.82 39.94
CA ASP A 143 -7.25 -47.09 40.99
C ASP A 143 -8.60 -47.70 41.36
N LYS A 144 -9.34 -48.19 40.36
CA LYS A 144 -10.70 -48.67 40.56
C LYS A 144 -10.80 -50.18 40.66
N TYR A 145 -9.81 -50.92 40.12
CA TYR A 145 -9.83 -52.38 40.06
C TYR A 145 -8.48 -52.98 40.49
N PRO A 146 -8.03 -52.75 41.72
CA PRO A 146 -6.68 -53.18 42.12
C PRO A 146 -6.47 -54.69 42.10
N ARG A 147 -7.55 -55.51 42.20
CA ARG A 147 -7.47 -56.99 42.20
C ARG A 147 -7.89 -57.62 40.91
N ARG A 148 -8.36 -56.83 39.89
CA ARG A 148 -8.89 -57.40 38.65
C ARG A 148 -7.83 -57.87 37.70
N ARG A 149 -6.58 -57.44 37.86
CA ARG A 149 -5.46 -57.86 37.01
C ARG A 149 -5.28 -59.36 36.96
N GLU A 150 -5.60 -60.04 38.03
CA GLU A 150 -5.51 -61.52 38.14
C GLU A 150 -6.70 -62.20 37.49
N ILE A 151 -7.84 -61.55 37.35
CA ILE A 151 -9.08 -62.07 36.82
C ILE A 151 -9.33 -61.67 35.40
N ILE A 152 -9.03 -60.40 35.05
CA ILE A 152 -9.17 -59.88 33.70
C ILE A 152 -7.76 -59.47 33.21
N PRO A 153 -7.12 -60.36 32.46
CA PRO A 153 -5.75 -60.08 32.04
C PRO A 153 -5.68 -58.95 30.98
N PHE A 154 -4.60 -58.24 31.04
CA PHE A 154 -4.23 -57.30 29.95
C PHE A 154 -2.76 -57.51 29.66
N TRP A 155 -2.42 -57.28 28.40
CA TRP A 155 -1.06 -57.48 27.90
C TRP A 155 -0.56 -56.23 27.22
N ILE A 156 0.74 -55.93 27.39
CA ILE A 156 1.36 -54.72 26.88
C ILE A 156 2.41 -55.16 25.83
N LEU A 157 2.25 -54.67 24.60
CA LEU A 157 3.26 -54.82 23.55
C LEU A 157 3.93 -53.44 23.39
N GLU A 158 5.20 -53.38 23.76
CA GLU A 158 5.99 -52.17 23.65
C GLU A 158 6.77 -52.17 22.32
N GLY A 159 6.08 -51.84 21.24
CA GLY A 159 6.69 -51.68 19.93
C GLY A 159 7.34 -50.31 19.76
N LYS A 160 7.83 -50.09 18.55
CA LYS A 160 8.45 -48.81 18.20
C LYS A 160 7.44 -47.66 18.38
N ARG A 161 7.84 -46.65 19.13
CA ARG A 161 6.99 -45.48 19.36
C ARG A 161 7.09 -44.54 18.16
N GLU A 162 5.95 -44.13 17.65
CA GLU A 162 5.84 -43.16 16.58
C GLU A 162 4.78 -42.13 17.02
N LYS A 163 5.17 -40.85 17.06
CA LYS A 163 4.24 -39.82 17.46
C LYS A 163 3.85 -38.95 16.25
N TYR A 164 2.60 -38.55 16.26
CA TYR A 164 1.99 -37.69 15.24
C TYR A 164 1.39 -36.46 15.90
N ASN A 165 1.42 -35.35 15.19
CA ASN A 165 0.71 -34.14 15.65
C ASN A 165 -0.74 -34.26 15.20
N LEU A 166 -1.66 -34.10 16.14
CA LEU A 166 -3.10 -34.15 15.88
C LEU A 166 -3.70 -32.77 16.19
N TYR A 167 -4.21 -32.13 15.17
CA TYR A 167 -4.77 -30.79 15.26
C TYR A 167 -6.28 -30.85 15.09
N PHE A 168 -7.01 -30.31 16.08
CA PHE A 168 -8.46 -30.13 16.00
C PHE A 168 -8.75 -28.71 15.55
N ILE A 169 -9.46 -28.58 14.41
CA ILE A 169 -9.80 -27.29 13.81
C ILE A 169 -11.30 -27.29 13.49
N ASN A 170 -12.04 -26.33 14.08
CA ASN A 170 -13.50 -26.28 13.91
C ASN A 170 -14.00 -25.16 12.98
N PHE A 171 -13.12 -24.31 12.49
CA PHE A 171 -13.50 -23.14 11.69
C PHE A 171 -13.15 -23.28 10.20
N LEU A 172 -12.56 -24.40 9.80
CA LEU A 172 -12.21 -24.67 8.39
C LEU A 172 -13.09 -25.80 7.87
N ASP A 173 -13.57 -25.65 6.64
CA ASP A 173 -14.26 -26.73 5.94
C ASP A 173 -13.29 -27.60 5.13
N LYS A 174 -12.17 -27.05 4.72
CA LYS A 174 -11.13 -27.73 3.95
C LYS A 174 -9.75 -27.28 4.42
N ALA A 175 -8.79 -28.17 4.37
CA ALA A 175 -7.38 -27.86 4.61
C ALA A 175 -6.56 -28.54 3.52
N GLU A 176 -5.68 -27.77 2.90
CA GLU A 176 -4.77 -28.28 1.86
C GLU A 176 -3.34 -27.90 2.25
N THR A 177 -2.66 -28.84 2.89
CA THR A 177 -1.25 -28.69 3.24
C THR A 177 -0.54 -29.95 2.78
N GLN A 178 0.70 -29.82 2.37
CA GLN A 178 1.53 -30.96 1.99
C GLN A 178 1.83 -31.79 3.24
N ASP A 179 1.94 -33.10 3.07
CA ASP A 179 2.32 -34.05 4.11
C ASP A 179 1.36 -34.03 5.31
N THR A 180 0.09 -33.74 5.07
CA THR A 180 -0.95 -33.68 6.11
C THR A 180 -2.09 -34.66 5.76
N LEU A 181 -2.47 -35.49 6.72
CA LEU A 181 -3.66 -36.33 6.61
C LEU A 181 -4.86 -35.55 7.13
N ILE A 182 -5.89 -35.41 6.29
CA ILE A 182 -7.11 -34.72 6.66
C ILE A 182 -8.17 -35.75 7.07
N ILE A 183 -8.69 -35.59 8.30
CA ILE A 183 -9.78 -36.37 8.85
C ILE A 183 -11.03 -35.50 8.78
N GLU A 184 -11.93 -35.79 7.86
CA GLU A 184 -13.12 -34.96 7.62
C GLU A 184 -14.32 -35.36 8.48
N ASN A 185 -14.33 -36.58 9.03
CA ASN A 185 -15.49 -37.07 9.77
C ASN A 185 -15.07 -38.06 10.87
N SER A 186 -15.99 -38.34 11.80
CA SER A 186 -15.78 -39.22 12.93
C SER A 186 -15.52 -40.68 12.53
N LYS A 187 -16.17 -41.13 11.46
CA LYS A 187 -16.00 -42.52 10.94
C LYS A 187 -14.54 -42.72 10.54
N ASP A 188 -13.94 -41.78 9.83
CA ASP A 188 -12.54 -41.88 9.39
C ASP A 188 -11.58 -41.86 10.60
N PHE A 189 -11.87 -41.09 11.63
CA PHE A 189 -11.04 -41.06 12.83
C PHE A 189 -11.11 -42.39 13.60
N LEU A 190 -12.29 -42.97 13.73
CA LEU A 190 -12.46 -44.22 14.44
C LEU A 190 -11.76 -45.39 13.69
N ASN A 191 -11.58 -45.25 12.39
CA ASN A 191 -10.85 -46.22 11.56
C ASN A 191 -9.47 -45.70 11.15
N ILE A 192 -8.87 -44.82 11.94
CA ILE A 192 -7.59 -44.17 11.58
C ILE A 192 -6.47 -45.19 11.36
N TRP A 193 -6.55 -46.36 12.01
CA TRP A 193 -5.57 -47.44 11.87
C TRP A 193 -5.49 -47.95 10.42
N GLU A 194 -6.53 -47.75 9.61
CA GLU A 194 -6.55 -48.13 8.20
C GLU A 194 -5.68 -47.22 7.34
N LYS A 195 -5.40 -46.00 7.80
CA LYS A 195 -4.56 -45.05 7.07
C LYS A 195 -3.09 -45.41 7.25
N ASN A 196 -2.26 -45.06 6.27
CA ASN A 196 -0.81 -45.22 6.38
C ASN A 196 -0.23 -43.93 7.01
N LEU A 197 -0.21 -43.85 8.33
CA LEU A 197 0.17 -42.65 9.07
C LEU A 197 1.62 -42.24 8.84
N ASN A 198 2.51 -43.18 8.52
CA ASN A 198 3.93 -42.89 8.31
C ASN A 198 4.18 -42.01 7.08
N ASN A 199 3.20 -41.87 6.20
CA ASN A 199 3.29 -40.99 5.04
C ASN A 199 3.02 -39.53 5.39
N TYR A 200 2.61 -39.22 6.62
CA TYR A 200 2.16 -37.88 7.01
C TYR A 200 2.91 -37.38 8.24
N LEU A 201 3.22 -36.10 8.22
CA LEU A 201 3.83 -35.41 9.36
C LEU A 201 2.75 -34.94 10.35
N ASN A 202 1.65 -34.44 9.85
CA ASN A 202 0.56 -33.90 10.64
C ASN A 202 -0.78 -34.57 10.30
N ILE A 203 -1.66 -34.63 11.28
CA ILE A 203 -3.04 -35.09 11.11
C ILE A 203 -3.94 -33.93 11.54
N VAL A 204 -4.85 -33.51 10.65
CA VAL A 204 -5.79 -32.42 10.90
C VAL A 204 -7.20 -33.00 10.92
N CYS A 205 -7.89 -32.77 12.04
CA CYS A 205 -9.28 -33.21 12.22
C CYS A 205 -10.22 -32.03 12.00
N LEU A 206 -10.96 -32.07 10.90
CA LEU A 206 -11.97 -31.07 10.54
C LEU A 206 -13.39 -31.51 10.90
N SER A 207 -13.57 -32.70 11.41
CA SER A 207 -14.88 -33.23 11.82
C SER A 207 -15.55 -32.27 12.80
N LYS A 208 -16.73 -31.79 12.47
CA LYS A 208 -17.50 -30.91 13.37
C LYS A 208 -17.92 -31.67 14.63
N THR A 209 -18.32 -32.93 14.47
CA THR A 209 -18.71 -33.80 15.58
C THR A 209 -17.56 -34.02 16.54
N LEU A 210 -16.38 -34.42 16.03
CA LEU A 210 -15.22 -34.66 16.90
C LEU A 210 -14.73 -33.40 17.56
N ASN A 211 -14.76 -32.25 16.88
CA ASN A 211 -14.41 -30.97 17.49
C ASN A 211 -15.35 -30.62 18.65
N THR A 212 -16.64 -30.93 18.51
CA THR A 212 -17.62 -30.73 19.58
C THR A 212 -17.28 -31.59 20.81
N HIS A 213 -16.80 -32.82 20.60
CA HIS A 213 -16.50 -33.78 21.67
C HIS A 213 -15.03 -33.79 22.11
N SER A 214 -14.21 -32.84 21.65
CA SER A 214 -12.75 -32.88 21.85
C SER A 214 -12.29 -32.34 23.21
N ASP A 215 -13.17 -31.90 24.10
CA ASP A 215 -12.80 -31.25 25.37
C ASP A 215 -11.92 -32.14 26.27
N HIS A 216 -12.08 -33.44 26.18
CA HIS A 216 -11.34 -34.39 27.00
C HIS A 216 -10.13 -35.00 26.29
N VAL A 217 -9.87 -34.62 25.04
CA VAL A 217 -8.74 -35.21 24.27
C VAL A 217 -7.45 -34.52 24.73
N ILE A 218 -6.51 -35.35 25.19
CA ILE A 218 -5.20 -34.91 25.66
C ILE A 218 -4.12 -35.67 24.89
N SER A 219 -2.91 -35.17 24.91
CA SER A 219 -1.75 -35.86 24.31
C SER A 219 -1.54 -37.22 24.99
N ASP A 220 -1.18 -38.21 24.19
CA ASP A 220 -1.00 -39.59 24.65
C ASP A 220 0.27 -40.18 24.01
N ASP A 221 0.41 -41.50 23.98
CA ASP A 221 1.61 -42.15 23.45
C ASP A 221 1.72 -42.06 21.91
N ILE A 222 0.60 -41.80 21.20
CA ILE A 222 0.54 -41.74 19.73
C ILE A 222 0.46 -40.30 19.25
N PHE A 223 -0.37 -39.48 19.92
CA PHE A 223 -0.70 -38.16 19.44
C PHE A 223 -0.25 -37.06 20.42
N ASP A 224 0.45 -36.08 19.89
CA ASP A 224 0.56 -34.75 20.51
C ASP A 224 -0.64 -33.93 20.01
N VAL A 225 -1.53 -33.56 20.93
CA VAL A 225 -2.83 -32.99 20.59
C VAL A 225 -2.79 -31.48 20.71
N TYR A 226 -3.27 -30.81 19.69
CA TYR A 226 -3.37 -29.34 19.63
C TYR A 226 -4.78 -28.96 19.23
N LYS A 227 -5.33 -27.97 19.94
CA LYS A 227 -6.61 -27.36 19.56
C LYS A 227 -6.32 -26.02 18.93
N ILE A 228 -6.59 -25.90 17.67
CA ILE A 228 -6.31 -24.69 16.89
C ILE A 228 -7.54 -23.78 16.98
N LYS A 229 -7.39 -22.62 17.62
CA LYS A 229 -8.51 -21.73 17.94
C LYS A 229 -8.81 -20.74 16.83
N ASN A 230 -7.82 -20.38 15.98
CA ASN A 230 -7.95 -19.33 14.99
C ASN A 230 -6.96 -19.52 13.84
N TYR A 231 -7.08 -18.69 12.82
CA TYR A 231 -6.23 -18.76 11.63
C TYR A 231 -4.75 -18.51 11.93
N LYS A 232 -4.44 -17.69 12.93
CA LYS A 232 -3.04 -17.41 13.30
C LYS A 232 -2.37 -18.70 13.82
N GLU A 233 -3.04 -19.41 14.72
CA GLU A 233 -2.52 -20.69 15.23
C GLU A 233 -2.41 -21.73 14.11
N TYR A 234 -3.39 -21.76 13.19
CA TYR A 234 -3.37 -22.64 12.03
C TYR A 234 -2.13 -22.40 11.17
N LEU A 235 -1.83 -21.15 10.85
CA LEU A 235 -0.64 -20.81 10.06
C LEU A 235 0.66 -21.14 10.80
N ASN A 236 0.70 -20.86 12.10
CA ASN A 236 1.89 -21.15 12.91
C ASN A 236 2.19 -22.65 12.96
N HIS A 237 1.19 -23.47 13.23
CA HIS A 237 1.38 -24.93 13.42
C HIS A 237 1.53 -25.70 12.12
N LEU A 238 0.78 -25.33 11.08
CA LEU A 238 0.71 -26.15 9.86
C LEU A 238 1.51 -25.60 8.69
N PHE A 239 1.76 -24.29 8.67
CA PHE A 239 2.60 -23.64 7.66
C PHE A 239 3.95 -23.22 8.21
N TYR A 240 4.15 -23.35 9.51
CA TYR A 240 5.40 -23.01 10.21
C TYR A 240 5.79 -21.56 10.04
N ILE A 241 4.79 -20.66 9.92
CA ILE A 241 4.96 -19.22 9.80
C ILE A 241 4.42 -18.55 11.05
N ASN A 242 5.31 -17.84 11.76
CA ASN A 242 4.89 -17.00 12.88
C ASN A 242 4.50 -15.63 12.32
N ILE A 243 3.21 -15.32 12.37
CA ILE A 243 2.67 -14.03 11.93
C ILE A 243 2.68 -13.09 13.15
N PRO A 244 3.43 -11.97 13.11
CA PRO A 244 3.54 -11.07 14.28
C PRO A 244 2.34 -10.13 14.39
N ILE A 245 1.14 -10.62 14.17
CA ILE A 245 -0.12 -9.86 14.27
C ILE A 245 -0.98 -10.55 15.31
N GLU A 246 -1.47 -9.80 16.29
CA GLU A 246 -2.43 -10.32 17.26
C GLU A 246 -3.74 -10.68 16.52
N TYR A 247 -4.26 -11.88 16.79
CA TYR A 247 -5.51 -12.30 16.16
C TYR A 247 -6.69 -11.52 16.76
N LYS A 248 -7.50 -10.94 15.86
CA LYS A 248 -8.76 -10.27 16.21
C LYS A 248 -9.87 -10.83 15.35
N GLU A 249 -11.01 -11.14 15.97
CA GLU A 249 -12.16 -11.72 15.27
C GLU A 249 -12.69 -10.79 14.17
N GLU A 250 -12.57 -9.48 14.36
CA GLU A 250 -12.98 -8.46 13.38
C GLU A 250 -12.16 -8.54 12.09
N GLU A 251 -10.95 -9.12 12.15
CA GLU A 251 -10.02 -9.27 11.02
C GLU A 251 -10.07 -10.68 10.40
N LYS A 252 -11.04 -11.49 10.79
CA LYS A 252 -11.18 -12.88 10.34
C LYS A 252 -11.09 -13.03 8.82
N ASP A 253 -11.73 -12.11 8.07
CA ASP A 253 -11.74 -12.15 6.61
C ASP A 253 -10.32 -12.00 6.03
N ASN A 254 -9.50 -11.13 6.64
CA ASN A 254 -8.11 -10.94 6.22
C ASN A 254 -7.29 -12.23 6.44
N TRP A 255 -7.48 -12.87 7.60
CA TRP A 255 -6.79 -14.12 7.93
C TRP A 255 -7.21 -15.24 6.96
N GLU A 256 -8.50 -15.32 6.63
CA GLU A 256 -9.02 -16.32 5.69
C GLU A 256 -8.39 -16.15 4.30
N ILE A 257 -8.29 -14.92 3.80
CA ILE A 257 -7.66 -14.63 2.51
C ILE A 257 -6.17 -15.02 2.56
N LEU A 258 -5.50 -14.69 3.66
CA LEU A 258 -4.08 -15.03 3.84
C LEU A 258 -3.86 -16.56 3.80
N CYS A 259 -4.71 -17.33 4.48
CA CYS A 259 -4.63 -18.78 4.48
C CYS A 259 -4.81 -19.37 3.08
N LYS A 260 -5.78 -18.86 2.33
CA LYS A 260 -6.03 -19.31 0.95
C LYS A 260 -4.83 -18.99 0.04
N THR A 261 -4.21 -17.85 0.23
CA THR A 261 -3.04 -17.44 -0.56
C THR A 261 -1.85 -18.35 -0.28
N LEU A 262 -1.68 -18.79 0.97
CA LEU A 262 -0.54 -19.61 1.40
C LEU A 262 -0.64 -21.09 1.02
N GLN A 263 -1.80 -21.57 0.58
CA GLN A 263 -1.99 -22.97 0.25
C GLN A 263 -1.04 -23.47 -0.86
N ASN A 264 -0.59 -22.57 -1.73
CA ASN A 264 0.20 -22.94 -2.90
C ASN A 264 1.67 -22.46 -2.86
N LYS A 265 2.09 -21.77 -1.81
CA LYS A 265 3.46 -21.23 -1.69
C LYS A 265 4.01 -21.39 -0.28
N LYS A 266 5.28 -21.74 -0.19
CA LYS A 266 5.99 -21.84 1.10
C LYS A 266 6.80 -20.56 1.34
N PHE A 267 6.74 -20.04 2.56
CA PHE A 267 7.52 -18.87 2.99
C PHE A 267 8.17 -19.18 4.33
N THR A 268 9.35 -18.62 4.57
CA THR A 268 10.08 -18.85 5.82
C THR A 268 9.57 -17.95 6.94
N ASN A 269 9.05 -16.75 6.61
CA ASN A 269 8.56 -15.81 7.62
C ASN A 269 7.53 -14.86 7.02
N PHE A 270 6.89 -14.09 7.90
CA PHE A 270 5.87 -13.11 7.52
C PHE A 270 6.41 -12.02 6.59
N TYR A 271 7.64 -11.59 6.79
CA TYR A 271 8.21 -10.49 5.99
C TYR A 271 8.46 -10.92 4.55
N GLU A 272 8.98 -12.12 4.36
CA GLU A 272 9.15 -12.72 3.02
C GLU A 272 7.79 -12.89 2.32
N LEU A 273 6.80 -13.38 3.05
CA LEU A 273 5.42 -13.51 2.56
C LEU A 273 4.87 -12.17 2.06
N THR A 274 4.98 -11.14 2.89
CA THR A 274 4.45 -9.80 2.57
C THR A 274 5.19 -9.19 1.39
N GLU A 275 6.52 -9.33 1.36
CA GLU A 275 7.34 -8.83 0.26
C GLU A 275 6.95 -9.47 -1.07
N ASP A 276 6.64 -10.77 -1.06
CA ASP A 276 6.19 -11.48 -2.26
C ASP A 276 4.79 -11.01 -2.69
N LEU A 277 3.86 -10.95 -1.77
CA LEU A 277 2.47 -10.56 -2.07
C LEU A 277 2.34 -9.12 -2.54
N LEU A 278 3.12 -8.21 -1.96
CA LEU A 278 3.07 -6.78 -2.29
C LEU A 278 4.14 -6.37 -3.31
N ASN A 279 5.11 -7.24 -3.59
CA ASN A 279 6.27 -6.98 -4.47
C ASN A 279 7.06 -5.74 -4.01
N VAL A 280 7.39 -5.70 -2.72
CA VAL A 280 7.99 -4.52 -2.07
C VAL A 280 9.38 -4.79 -1.49
N LYS A 281 10.18 -5.62 -2.14
CA LYS A 281 11.52 -5.92 -1.66
C LYS A 281 12.41 -4.67 -1.74
N LYS A 282 13.06 -4.30 -0.61
CA LYS A 282 14.04 -3.22 -0.51
C LYS A 282 13.55 -1.83 -0.92
N ILE A 283 12.26 -1.54 -0.70
CA ILE A 283 11.70 -0.21 -0.95
C ILE A 283 11.88 0.65 0.31
N ASN A 284 12.28 1.92 0.14
CA ASN A 284 12.43 2.81 1.28
C ASN A 284 11.05 3.19 1.86
N ILE A 285 11.04 3.63 3.12
CA ILE A 285 9.80 3.89 3.85
C ILE A 285 8.95 4.99 3.21
N THR A 286 9.59 5.98 2.62
CA THR A 286 8.86 7.10 2.00
C THR A 286 8.11 6.68 0.74
N ASP A 287 8.59 5.67 0.03
CA ASP A 287 7.93 5.11 -1.15
C ASP A 287 6.94 4.00 -0.81
N LEU A 288 7.19 3.30 0.29
CA LEU A 288 6.38 2.14 0.69
C LEU A 288 4.92 2.52 0.94
N LEU A 289 4.67 3.69 1.54
CA LEU A 289 3.31 4.14 1.84
C LEU A 289 2.51 4.58 0.61
N LYS A 290 3.14 4.77 -0.53
CA LYS A 290 2.41 5.00 -1.80
C LYS A 290 1.48 3.83 -2.13
N LEU A 291 1.84 2.62 -1.70
CA LEU A 291 1.01 1.43 -1.88
C LEU A 291 -0.34 1.55 -1.17
N TRP A 292 -0.43 2.41 -0.16
CA TRP A 292 -1.67 2.62 0.59
C TRP A 292 -2.80 3.11 -0.30
N VAL A 293 -2.49 3.95 -1.27
CA VAL A 293 -3.48 4.61 -2.13
C VAL A 293 -4.16 3.62 -3.08
N LYS A 294 -3.45 2.56 -3.49
CA LYS A 294 -3.88 1.69 -4.61
C LYS A 294 -4.25 0.27 -4.20
N ASN A 295 -4.16 -0.10 -2.93
CA ASN A 295 -4.35 -1.48 -2.51
C ASN A 295 -5.61 -1.66 -1.67
N ASP A 296 -6.13 -2.89 -1.66
CA ASP A 296 -7.30 -3.28 -0.89
C ASP A 296 -6.96 -3.55 0.57
N LYS A 297 -7.97 -3.76 1.37
CA LYS A 297 -7.89 -3.99 2.80
C LYS A 297 -6.93 -5.13 3.20
N UNK A 298 -6.84 -6.10 2.59
CA UNK A 298 -5.99 -7.16 2.85
C UNK A 298 -4.63 -6.82 2.80
N HIS A 299 -4.28 -6.26 1.59
CA HIS A 299 -2.91 -5.80 1.34
C HIS A 299 -2.51 -4.69 2.31
N LEU A 300 -3.42 -3.78 2.63
CA LEU A 300 -3.15 -2.70 3.59
C LEU A 300 -2.94 -3.26 5.01
N TRP A 301 -3.68 -4.26 5.40
CA TRP A 301 -3.50 -4.96 6.67
C TRP A 301 -2.10 -5.60 6.76
N LEU A 302 -1.67 -6.24 5.68
CA LEU A 302 -0.32 -6.82 5.61
C LEU A 302 0.76 -5.72 5.64
N LEU A 303 0.58 -4.66 4.86
CA LEU A 303 1.54 -3.55 4.77
C LEU A 303 1.69 -2.84 6.13
N LYS A 304 0.58 -2.57 6.81
CA LYS A 304 0.62 -1.97 8.14
C LYS A 304 1.47 -2.81 9.10
N ASN A 305 1.18 -4.10 9.17
CA ASN A 305 1.85 -4.99 10.11
C ASN A 305 3.31 -5.27 9.71
N TYR A 306 3.60 -5.24 8.41
CA TYR A 306 4.96 -5.32 7.88
C TYR A 306 5.79 -4.14 8.38
N ILE A 307 5.27 -2.92 8.26
CA ILE A 307 5.99 -1.70 8.65
C ILE A 307 6.16 -1.62 10.17
N ILE A 308 5.12 -1.92 10.94
CA ILE A 308 5.20 -1.77 12.42
C ILE A 308 6.05 -2.85 13.08
N ASN A 309 6.32 -3.97 12.41
CA ASN A 309 7.04 -5.09 13.01
C ASN A 309 8.45 -5.33 12.43
N LYS A 310 8.69 -4.99 11.15
CA LYS A 310 9.99 -5.27 10.54
C LYS A 310 11.08 -4.39 11.16
N GLU A 311 12.22 -5.00 11.46
CA GLU A 311 13.34 -4.35 12.17
C GLU A 311 13.77 -3.02 11.53
N GLU A 312 13.83 -2.96 10.19
CA GLU A 312 14.28 -1.76 9.48
C GLU A 312 13.23 -0.63 9.43
N TYR A 313 11.94 -0.92 9.74
CA TYR A 313 10.85 0.05 9.66
C TYR A 313 10.16 0.35 10.98
N LYS A 314 10.29 -0.51 12.00
CA LYS A 314 9.48 -0.42 13.22
C LYS A 314 9.71 0.85 14.06
N GLU A 315 10.85 1.50 13.92
CA GLU A 315 11.19 2.73 14.65
C GLU A 315 10.96 3.99 13.80
N THR A 316 10.38 3.86 12.62
CA THR A 316 10.11 5.00 11.72
C THR A 316 8.87 5.77 12.17
N TYR A 317 8.73 6.99 11.65
CA TYR A 317 7.52 7.79 11.84
C TYR A 317 6.30 7.10 11.21
N ALA A 318 6.48 6.46 10.06
CA ALA A 318 5.42 5.68 9.39
C ALA A 318 4.86 4.60 10.32
N SER A 319 5.74 3.88 11.00
CA SER A 319 5.33 2.86 11.99
C SER A 319 4.49 3.46 13.11
N ARG A 320 4.94 4.60 13.65
CA ARG A 320 4.25 5.33 14.71
C ARG A 320 2.85 5.77 14.26
N VAL A 321 2.72 6.29 13.05
CA VAL A 321 1.43 6.70 12.48
C VAL A 321 0.52 5.49 12.30
N LEU A 322 1.04 4.39 11.73
CA LEU A 322 0.25 3.19 11.47
C LEU A 322 -0.27 2.54 12.75
N LYS A 323 0.48 2.61 13.85
CA LYS A 323 0.03 2.13 15.15
C LYS A 323 -1.16 2.94 15.68
N SER A 324 -1.31 4.19 15.27
CA SER A 324 -2.34 5.11 15.76
C SER A 324 -3.65 5.07 14.98
N ILE A 325 -3.68 4.45 13.79
CA ILE A 325 -4.88 4.41 12.95
C ILE A 325 -5.82 3.28 13.37
N GLU A 326 -7.12 3.50 13.17
CA GLU A 326 -8.17 2.53 13.48
C GLU A 326 -8.82 1.96 12.21
N SER A 327 -8.70 2.66 11.09
CA SER A 327 -9.24 2.22 9.81
C SER A 327 -8.13 2.19 8.74
N TYR A 328 -8.46 1.69 7.55
CA TYR A 328 -7.51 1.65 6.42
C TYR A 328 -7.79 2.74 5.39
N GLU A 329 -8.63 3.73 5.74
CA GLU A 329 -8.96 4.84 4.85
C GLU A 329 -7.78 5.82 4.76
N ILE A 330 -7.53 6.30 3.53
CA ILE A 330 -6.45 7.26 3.27
C ILE A 330 -6.65 8.56 4.06
N LYS A 331 -7.90 8.95 4.31
CA LYS A 331 -8.22 10.14 5.10
C LYS A 331 -7.59 10.05 6.50
N GLU A 332 -7.73 8.92 7.17
CA GLU A 332 -7.19 8.74 8.52
C GLU A 332 -5.67 8.74 8.52
N ILE A 333 -5.05 8.03 7.59
CA ILE A 333 -3.59 7.96 7.55
C ILE A 333 -3.00 9.35 7.24
N LEU A 334 -3.59 10.11 6.33
CA LEU A 334 -3.14 11.49 6.07
C LEU A 334 -3.28 12.38 7.31
N UNK A 335 -4.33 12.34 7.95
CA UNK A 335 -4.56 13.06 9.03
C UNK A 335 -3.62 12.89 10.08
N LYS A 336 -3.37 11.61 10.36
CA LYS A 336 -2.38 11.26 11.37
C LYS A 336 -0.95 11.62 10.95
N TYR A 337 -0.65 11.43 9.68
CA TYR A 337 0.69 11.72 9.17
C TYR A 337 1.05 13.20 9.34
N TYR A 338 0.09 14.09 9.12
CA TYR A 338 0.31 15.53 9.34
C TYR A 338 0.37 15.89 10.82
N THR A 339 -0.49 15.31 11.66
CA THR A 339 -0.77 15.87 12.99
C THR A 339 -0.10 15.15 14.16
N LEU A 340 0.25 13.88 14.01
CA LEU A 340 0.81 13.10 15.13
C LEU A 340 2.14 13.67 15.63
N ILE A 341 2.91 14.31 14.75
CA ILE A 341 4.19 14.91 15.08
C ILE A 341 4.08 15.97 16.19
N PHE A 342 2.92 16.62 16.30
CA PHE A 342 2.72 17.68 17.30
C PHE A 342 2.64 17.16 18.74
N GLU A 343 2.51 15.83 18.92
CA GLU A 343 2.59 15.22 20.25
C GLU A 343 4.04 15.17 20.76
N ASP A 344 5.01 15.35 19.88
CA ASP A 344 6.43 15.36 20.20
C ASP A 344 6.92 16.80 20.30
N SER A 345 7.31 17.21 21.51
CA SER A 345 7.78 18.60 21.75
C SER A 345 9.14 18.90 21.10
N LYS A 346 9.96 17.86 20.88
CA LYS A 346 11.29 17.99 20.27
C LYS A 346 11.53 16.85 19.27
N PRO A 347 10.84 16.86 18.13
CA PRO A 347 11.00 15.77 17.17
C PRO A 347 12.42 15.79 16.56
N LYS A 348 12.93 14.59 16.32
CA LYS A 348 14.26 14.43 15.68
C LYS A 348 14.20 14.85 14.21
N ASN A 349 15.31 15.36 13.69
CA ASN A 349 15.38 15.83 12.30
C ASN A 349 15.08 14.72 11.28
N ASP A 350 15.52 13.48 11.54
CA ASP A 350 15.25 12.35 10.64
C ASP A 350 13.76 12.01 10.57
N ILE A 351 13.05 12.16 11.68
CA ILE A 351 11.58 11.95 11.75
C ILE A 351 10.85 13.05 10.95
N LEU A 352 11.27 14.30 11.12
CA LEU A 352 10.70 15.44 10.38
C LEU A 352 10.93 15.29 8.88
N GLU A 353 12.12 14.86 8.49
CA GLU A 353 12.48 14.65 7.09
C GLU A 353 11.69 13.48 6.48
N GLU A 354 11.58 12.37 7.19
CA GLU A 354 10.79 11.21 6.77
C GLU A 354 9.33 11.61 6.56
N ARG A 355 8.75 12.32 7.53
CA ARG A 355 7.35 12.80 7.47
C ARG A 355 7.13 13.68 6.24
N SER A 356 8.01 14.64 6.02
CA SER A 356 7.91 15.58 4.90
C SER A 356 8.01 14.83 3.55
N ASN A 357 9.01 13.96 3.41
CA ASN A 357 9.24 13.20 2.17
C ASN A 357 8.08 12.25 1.87
N THR A 358 7.57 11.58 2.90
CA THR A 358 6.44 10.64 2.74
C THR A 358 5.17 11.38 2.31
N LEU A 359 4.88 12.54 2.91
CA LEU A 359 3.71 13.33 2.54
C LEU A 359 3.82 13.84 1.10
N LYS A 360 4.99 14.31 0.69
CA LYS A 360 5.23 14.73 -0.70
C LYS A 360 4.98 13.57 -1.67
N ASN A 361 5.46 12.38 -1.33
CA ASN A 361 5.27 11.18 -2.17
C ASN A 361 3.81 10.74 -2.21
N LEU A 362 3.10 10.73 -1.09
CA LEU A 362 1.68 10.35 -1.03
C LEU A 362 0.80 11.30 -1.87
N LEU A 363 1.09 12.57 -1.85
CA LEU A 363 0.31 13.59 -2.57
C LEU A 363 0.58 13.58 -4.08
N LYS A 364 1.63 12.94 -4.53
CA LYS A 364 1.85 12.70 -5.97
C LYS A 364 0.86 11.69 -6.54
N UNK A 365 0.28 10.92 -5.76
CA UNK A 365 -0.60 9.94 -6.15
C UNK A 365 -1.97 10.55 -6.35
N UNK A 366 -2.70 10.29 -7.06
CA UNK A 366 -3.97 10.66 -7.28
C UNK A 366 -4.85 10.16 -6.22
N ILE A 367 -5.05 10.74 -5.44
CA ILE A 367 -5.97 10.41 -4.35
C ILE A 367 -7.34 11.03 -4.65
N ASN A 368 -8.34 10.21 -4.72
CA ASN A 368 -9.72 10.67 -4.95
C ASN A 368 -10.21 11.50 -3.75
N ASN A 369 -10.87 12.62 -4.03
CA ASN A 369 -11.45 13.52 -3.02
C ASN A 369 -10.42 14.05 -2.02
N ILE A 370 -9.21 14.35 -2.50
CA ILE A 370 -8.12 14.87 -1.64
C ILE A 370 -8.43 16.28 -1.11
N GLU A 371 -9.12 17.10 -1.87
CA GLU A 371 -9.37 18.51 -1.52
C GLU A 371 -10.09 18.66 -0.17
N PRO A 372 -11.21 17.98 0.11
CA PRO A 372 -11.84 18.08 1.44
C PRO A 372 -10.94 17.60 2.57
N ILE A 373 -10.13 16.58 2.32
CA ILE A 373 -9.18 16.04 3.32
C ILE A 373 -8.14 17.10 3.67
N ILE A 374 -7.56 17.75 2.65
CA ILE A 374 -6.53 18.77 2.83
C ILE A 374 -7.13 20.00 3.56
N LEU A 375 -8.37 20.38 3.23
CA LEU A 375 -9.03 21.51 3.93
C LEU A 375 -9.22 21.20 5.42
N GLU A 376 -9.58 19.99 5.77
CA GLU A 376 -9.70 19.57 7.16
C GLU A 376 -8.35 19.57 7.88
N ILE A 377 -7.30 19.08 7.21
CA ILE A 377 -5.93 19.10 7.72
C ILE A 377 -5.48 20.56 7.94
N ASP A 378 -5.78 21.45 7.00
CA ASP A 378 -5.43 22.87 7.07
C ASP A 378 -6.05 23.53 8.31
N LYS A 379 -7.29 23.20 8.66
CA LYS A 379 -7.92 23.70 9.89
C LYS A 379 -7.13 23.28 11.14
N ILE A 380 -6.72 22.01 11.19
CA ILE A 380 -5.94 21.49 12.31
C ILE A 380 -4.56 22.16 12.38
N LEU A 381 -3.88 22.30 11.26
CA LEU A 381 -2.56 22.94 11.20
C LEU A 381 -2.64 24.42 11.61
N LYS A 382 -3.71 25.10 11.23
CA LYS A 382 -3.96 26.49 11.64
C LYS A 382 -4.10 26.61 13.16
N GLU A 383 -4.84 25.70 13.78
CA GLU A 383 -4.99 25.62 15.24
C GLU A 383 -3.64 25.37 15.91
N LYS A 384 -2.85 24.44 15.39
CA LYS A 384 -1.51 24.10 15.90
C LYS A 384 -0.56 25.31 15.76
N SER A 385 -0.63 26.05 14.68
CA SER A 385 0.21 27.23 14.46
C SER A 385 -0.10 28.35 15.44
N ASN A 386 -1.31 28.50 15.85
CA ASN A 386 -1.72 29.49 16.88
C ASN A 386 -1.20 29.17 18.27
N UNK A 387 -0.83 28.08 18.42
CA UNK A 387 -0.35 27.59 19.66
C UNK A 387 1.09 27.63 19.78
N UNK A 388 1.80 27.89 18.71
CA UNK A 388 3.17 27.84 18.71
C UNK A 388 3.59 29.16 18.22
N PRO A 389 4.72 29.69 18.78
CA PRO A 389 5.35 30.84 18.14
C PRO A 389 5.92 30.47 16.77
N PRO A 390 6.02 31.42 15.86
CA PRO A 390 6.49 31.11 14.49
C PRO A 390 7.83 30.38 14.44
N ASP A 391 8.77 30.72 15.29
CA ASP A 391 10.10 30.09 15.33
C ASP A 391 10.04 28.63 15.77
N LYS A 392 9.01 28.25 16.52
CA LYS A 392 8.81 26.85 16.93
C LYS A 392 7.94 26.08 15.92
N PHE A 393 6.95 26.75 15.34
CA PHE A 393 6.03 26.08 14.39
C PHE A 393 6.75 25.73 13.07
N LYS A 394 7.69 26.54 12.62
CA LYS A 394 8.33 26.37 11.29
C LYS A 394 8.97 24.99 11.09
N ILE A 395 9.41 24.32 12.16
CA ILE A 395 10.05 23.00 12.03
C ILE A 395 9.07 21.91 11.56
N TYR A 396 7.78 22.10 11.81
CA TYR A 396 6.73 21.12 11.47
C TYR A 396 6.21 21.25 10.04
N LEU A 397 6.66 22.28 9.30
CA LEU A 397 6.17 22.54 7.94
C LEU A 397 6.68 21.50 6.95
N THR A 398 5.80 21.07 6.08
CA THR A 398 6.13 20.16 4.97
C THR A 398 6.07 20.86 3.60
N GLY A 399 5.39 22.02 3.54
CA GLY A 399 5.21 22.78 2.32
C GLY A 399 4.21 22.16 1.35
N THR A 400 3.34 21.29 1.82
CA THR A 400 2.44 20.52 0.95
C THR A 400 0.99 21.00 0.94
N THR A 401 0.53 21.70 2.00
CA THR A 401 -0.87 22.15 2.07
C THR A 401 -0.98 23.65 1.76
N TYR A 402 -2.21 24.07 1.42
CA TYR A 402 -2.47 25.51 1.15
C TYR A 402 -2.22 26.37 2.38
N PHE A 403 -2.62 25.90 3.55
CA PHE A 403 -2.35 26.62 4.80
C PHE A 403 -0.84 26.80 5.02
N GLU A 404 -0.07 25.72 4.87
CA GLU A 404 1.39 25.79 5.02
C GLU A 404 2.02 26.76 4.05
N LYS A 405 1.61 26.73 2.78
CA LYS A 405 2.12 27.65 1.75
C LYS A 405 1.78 29.10 2.08
N SER A 406 0.55 29.36 2.53
CA SER A 406 0.13 30.68 2.98
C SER A 406 0.94 31.15 4.19
N TRP A 407 1.14 30.27 5.17
CA TRP A 407 1.95 30.57 6.35
C TRP A 407 3.40 30.91 5.96
N ILE A 408 3.98 30.12 5.05
CA ILE A 408 5.34 30.33 4.55
C ILE A 408 5.44 31.70 3.86
N MET A 409 4.45 32.07 3.05
CA MET A 409 4.41 33.39 2.40
C MET A 409 4.41 34.53 3.41
N GLN A 410 3.62 34.39 4.47
CA GLN A 410 3.51 35.42 5.52
C GLN A 410 4.77 35.53 6.39
N ASN A 411 5.56 34.44 6.46
CA ASN A 411 6.73 34.32 7.33
C ASN A 411 8.00 33.93 6.55
N TYR A 412 8.08 34.32 5.27
CA TYR A 412 9.16 33.88 4.37
C TYR A 412 10.55 34.28 4.90
N ASP A 413 10.64 35.40 5.60
CA ASP A 413 11.87 35.92 6.17
C ASP A 413 12.36 35.12 7.39
N LYS A 414 11.50 34.29 7.98
CA LYS A 414 11.82 33.43 9.13
C LYS A 414 12.16 32.00 8.74
N VAL A 415 11.95 31.64 7.48
CA VAL A 415 12.16 30.27 6.97
C VAL A 415 13.54 30.19 6.31
N GLU A 416 14.44 29.42 6.92
CA GLU A 416 15.84 29.32 6.47
C GLU A 416 16.01 28.39 5.27
N ASN A 417 15.16 27.38 5.14
CA ASN A 417 15.21 26.35 4.10
C ASN A 417 14.11 26.51 3.05
N LEU A 418 13.86 27.76 2.63
CA LEU A 418 12.75 28.09 1.71
C LEU A 418 12.82 27.29 0.41
N LYS A 419 14.03 27.11 -0.15
CA LYS A 419 14.22 26.39 -1.41
C LYS A 419 13.75 24.92 -1.32
N GLU A 420 14.00 24.26 -0.20
CA GLU A 420 13.57 22.86 0.02
C GLU A 420 12.09 22.79 0.36
N LEU A 421 11.59 23.74 1.13
CA LEU A 421 10.23 23.73 1.66
C LEU A 421 9.19 24.18 0.64
N TYR A 422 9.50 25.25 -0.11
CA TYR A 422 8.59 25.80 -1.11
C TYR A 422 9.42 26.34 -2.30
N PRO A 423 9.93 25.43 -3.15
CA PRO A 423 10.85 25.83 -4.22
C PRO A 423 10.28 26.86 -5.19
N GLU A 424 8.98 26.79 -5.52
CA GLU A 424 8.34 27.75 -6.42
C GLU A 424 8.41 29.17 -5.85
N LEU A 425 8.13 29.32 -4.57
CA LEU A 425 8.22 30.63 -3.90
C LEU A 425 9.67 31.13 -3.86
N TYR A 426 10.61 30.22 -3.59
CA TYR A 426 12.03 30.58 -3.60
C TYR A 426 12.45 31.13 -4.97
N TYR A 427 12.09 30.45 -6.05
CA TYR A 427 12.40 30.95 -7.40
C TYR A 427 11.73 32.28 -7.66
N TYR A 428 10.46 32.43 -7.35
CA TYR A 428 9.67 33.61 -7.55
C TYR A 428 10.34 34.84 -6.89
N LEU A 429 10.89 34.66 -5.67
CA LEU A 429 11.51 35.76 -4.90
C LEU A 429 12.99 35.96 -5.21
N GLU A 430 13.75 34.88 -5.43
CA GLU A 430 15.22 34.94 -5.39
C GLU A 430 15.91 34.65 -6.71
N LYS A 431 15.24 34.11 -7.69
CA LYS A 431 15.90 33.70 -8.94
C LYS A 431 16.23 34.93 -9.79
N ASP A 432 17.50 35.17 -10.04
CA ASP A 432 17.96 36.24 -10.94
C ASP A 432 17.88 35.73 -12.39
N VAL A 433 17.31 36.55 -13.27
CA VAL A 433 17.20 36.24 -14.69
C VAL A 433 17.75 37.42 -15.49
N LYS A 434 18.69 37.14 -16.38
CA LYS A 434 19.21 38.16 -17.30
C LYS A 434 18.18 38.37 -18.42
N ILE A 435 17.75 39.62 -18.61
CA ILE A 435 16.84 40.02 -19.67
C ILE A 435 17.68 40.66 -20.79
N VAL A 436 17.64 40.07 -21.99
CA VAL A 436 18.56 40.41 -23.07
C VAL A 436 18.37 41.84 -23.55
N ASN A 437 17.11 42.29 -23.66
CA ASN A 437 16.79 43.62 -24.21
C ASN A 437 16.49 44.68 -23.13
N LEU A 438 17.02 44.50 -21.92
CA LEU A 438 16.88 45.47 -20.83
C LEU A 438 18.14 46.38 -20.82
N LYS A 439 17.92 47.68 -20.94
CA LYS A 439 18.99 48.68 -20.92
C LYS A 439 19.27 49.12 -19.47
N PRO A 440 20.47 49.64 -19.16
CA PRO A 440 20.81 50.08 -17.79
C PRO A 440 19.84 51.10 -17.20
N ASP A 441 19.34 52.03 -17.98
CA ASP A 441 18.36 53.03 -17.52
C ASP A 441 16.97 52.46 -17.25
N GLN A 442 16.76 51.18 -17.61
CA GLN A 442 15.50 50.47 -17.38
C GLN A 442 15.59 49.52 -16.19
N ASN A 443 16.66 49.54 -15.40
CA ASN A 443 16.81 48.67 -14.22
C ASN A 443 15.75 48.93 -13.17
N TRP A 444 15.03 50.04 -13.22
CA TRP A 444 13.88 50.30 -12.35
C TRP A 444 12.80 49.21 -12.51
N ILE A 445 12.72 48.60 -13.67
CA ILE A 445 11.76 47.47 -13.92
C ILE A 445 12.08 46.32 -12.99
N LEU A 446 13.36 45.96 -12.83
CA LEU A 446 13.78 44.89 -11.91
C LEU A 446 13.43 45.29 -10.46
N ASP A 447 13.65 46.50 -10.06
CA ASP A 447 13.30 47.03 -8.73
C ASP A 447 11.78 46.99 -8.51
N TYR A 448 11.02 47.39 -9.56
CA TYR A 448 9.55 47.39 -9.51
C TYR A 448 9.01 45.95 -9.25
N PHE A 449 9.48 44.98 -10.04
CA PHE A 449 8.97 43.60 -9.91
C PHE A 449 9.43 42.95 -8.61
N LYS A 450 10.62 43.30 -8.12
CA LYS A 450 11.10 42.83 -6.81
C LYS A 450 10.16 43.29 -5.71
N GLU A 451 9.77 44.55 -5.74
CA GLU A 451 8.80 45.15 -4.80
C GLU A 451 7.39 44.57 -5.02
N TYR A 452 7.03 44.31 -6.27
CA TYR A 452 5.75 43.70 -6.60
C TYR A 452 5.65 42.30 -6.03
N HIS A 453 6.70 41.50 -6.14
CA HIS A 453 6.74 40.15 -5.56
C HIS A 453 6.49 40.21 -4.04
N ILE A 454 7.18 41.10 -3.34
CA ILE A 454 7.02 41.29 -1.88
C ILE A 454 5.58 41.75 -1.57
N SER A 455 5.06 42.65 -2.36
CA SER A 455 3.69 43.18 -2.22
C SER A 455 2.65 42.06 -2.37
N ARG A 456 2.89 41.14 -3.31
CA ARG A 456 2.03 39.95 -3.48
C ARG A 456 1.99 39.10 -2.22
N LEU A 457 3.15 38.87 -1.56
CA LEU A 457 3.22 38.10 -0.31
C LEU A 457 2.47 38.80 0.82
N LYS A 458 2.56 40.11 0.89
CA LYS A 458 1.89 40.94 1.91
C LYS A 458 0.43 41.22 1.57
N ASN A 459 0.01 40.90 0.35
CA ASN A 459 -1.30 41.21 -0.21
C ASN A 459 -1.62 42.72 -0.09
N LYS A 460 -0.59 43.55 -0.22
CA LYS A 460 -0.68 45.02 -0.11
C LYS A 460 0.52 45.65 -0.80
N PRO A 461 0.32 46.68 -1.65
CA PRO A 461 1.45 47.38 -2.25
C PRO A 461 2.38 47.97 -1.19
N THR A 462 3.69 47.77 -1.36
CA THR A 462 4.69 48.44 -0.51
C THR A 462 4.78 49.90 -0.88
N GLU A 463 5.29 50.74 0.02
CA GLU A 463 5.52 52.17 -0.24
C GLU A 463 6.47 52.36 -1.43
N ARG A 464 7.54 51.56 -1.50
CA ARG A 464 8.51 51.60 -2.59
C ARG A 464 7.88 51.26 -3.94
N LEU A 465 6.99 50.25 -3.98
CA LEU A 465 6.25 49.90 -5.20
C LEU A 465 5.42 51.11 -5.69
N LEU A 466 4.69 51.74 -4.78
CA LEU A 466 3.85 52.90 -5.10
C LEU A 466 4.68 54.10 -5.55
N GLU A 467 5.87 54.31 -4.95
CA GLU A 467 6.80 55.38 -5.37
C GLU A 467 7.22 55.21 -6.82
N ILE A 468 7.65 53.99 -7.19
CA ILE A 468 8.10 53.69 -8.55
C ILE A 468 6.93 53.84 -9.53
N LEU A 469 5.75 53.29 -9.18
CA LEU A 469 4.56 53.40 -10.04
C LEU A 469 4.15 54.87 -10.25
N ASN A 470 4.13 55.65 -9.18
CA ASN A 470 3.76 57.07 -9.24
C ASN A 470 4.78 57.88 -10.06
N GLU A 471 6.05 57.50 -10.05
CA GLU A 471 7.08 58.12 -10.88
C GLU A 471 6.94 57.74 -12.37
N LYS A 472 6.85 56.45 -12.66
CA LYS A 472 6.89 55.93 -14.05
C LYS A 472 5.55 56.01 -14.76
N ASN A 473 4.45 55.96 -14.04
CA ASN A 473 3.07 56.06 -14.55
C ASN A 473 2.36 57.34 -14.05
N ARG A 474 3.11 58.40 -13.79
CA ARG A 474 2.53 59.63 -13.26
C ARG A 474 1.44 60.19 -14.18
N ASN A 475 1.73 60.20 -15.48
CA ASN A 475 0.79 60.62 -16.51
C ASN A 475 1.10 59.88 -17.83
N GLU A 476 0.34 60.22 -18.87
CA GLU A 476 0.47 59.63 -20.21
C GLU A 476 1.90 59.76 -20.75
N ASP A 477 2.51 60.95 -20.60
CA ASP A 477 3.84 61.24 -21.14
C ASP A 477 4.93 60.38 -20.48
N THR A 478 4.93 60.30 -19.14
CA THR A 478 5.93 59.52 -18.40
C THR A 478 5.76 58.03 -18.70
N PHE A 479 4.52 57.54 -18.85
CA PHE A 479 4.24 56.16 -19.22
C PHE A 479 4.81 55.85 -20.62
N TYR A 480 4.53 56.71 -21.62
CA TYR A 480 4.97 56.46 -22.99
C TYR A 480 6.49 56.53 -23.15
N GLU A 481 7.21 57.24 -22.29
CA GLU A 481 8.69 57.30 -22.31
C GLU A 481 9.30 55.90 -22.21
N TRP A 482 8.77 55.04 -21.33
CA TRP A 482 9.29 53.67 -21.18
C TRP A 482 8.52 52.68 -22.02
N TYR A 483 7.22 52.85 -22.20
CA TYR A 483 6.36 51.91 -22.95
C TYR A 483 6.85 51.77 -24.40
N HIS A 484 7.13 52.87 -25.07
CA HIS A 484 7.56 52.85 -26.47
C HIS A 484 9.02 52.39 -26.67
N SER A 485 9.78 52.18 -25.62
CA SER A 485 11.14 51.68 -25.70
C SER A 485 11.22 50.15 -25.93
N PHE A 486 10.10 49.46 -25.83
CA PHE A 486 10.04 48.00 -26.03
C PHE A 486 9.21 47.65 -27.26
N PRO A 487 9.55 46.53 -27.96
CA PRO A 487 8.69 46.06 -29.03
C PRO A 487 7.35 45.59 -28.49
N LYS A 488 6.29 45.75 -29.29
CA LYS A 488 4.95 45.27 -28.97
C LYS A 488 4.83 43.79 -29.29
N VAL A 489 3.98 43.07 -28.53
CA VAL A 489 3.81 41.62 -28.64
C VAL A 489 3.57 41.17 -30.09
N ASN A 490 2.77 41.93 -30.86
CA ASN A 490 2.40 41.55 -32.21
C ASN A 490 3.50 41.86 -33.25
N ASN A 491 4.47 42.73 -32.87
CA ASN A 491 5.56 43.17 -33.77
C ASN A 491 6.88 42.42 -33.47
N TYR A 492 6.98 41.67 -32.42
CA TYR A 492 8.18 40.92 -32.07
C TYR A 492 8.28 39.69 -32.99
N LYS A 493 9.42 39.55 -33.67
CA LYS A 493 9.67 38.44 -34.57
C LYS A 493 10.22 37.26 -33.77
N ILE A 494 9.42 36.20 -33.65
CA ILE A 494 9.78 34.99 -32.92
C ILE A 494 10.66 34.11 -33.85
N LYS A 495 11.72 33.52 -33.30
CA LYS A 495 12.61 32.60 -34.01
C LYS A 495 11.85 31.39 -34.49
N ASP A 496 11.95 31.05 -35.79
CA ASP A 496 11.14 30.03 -36.45
C ASP A 496 11.38 28.62 -35.89
N GLU A 497 12.59 28.34 -35.43
CA GLU A 497 12.98 27.02 -34.96
C GLU A 497 12.37 26.63 -33.59
N TYR A 498 11.67 27.55 -32.93
CA TYR A 498 11.07 27.31 -31.63
C TYR A 498 9.58 27.03 -31.74
N GLU A 499 9.12 25.94 -31.10
CA GLU A 499 7.70 25.63 -30.95
C GLU A 499 7.07 26.68 -30.00
N LYS A 500 5.91 27.18 -30.35
CA LYS A 500 5.29 28.31 -29.63
C LYS A 500 4.32 27.83 -28.56
N LEU A 501 4.46 28.37 -27.35
CA LEU A 501 3.59 28.09 -26.21
C LEU A 501 3.02 29.44 -25.71
N TRP A 502 1.73 29.66 -25.97
CA TRP A 502 1.06 30.90 -25.56
C TRP A 502 0.33 30.66 -24.24
N ILE A 503 0.81 31.30 -23.16
CA ILE A 503 0.18 31.28 -21.82
C ILE A 503 -0.52 32.63 -21.65
N ASP A 504 -1.85 32.60 -21.66
CA ASP A 504 -2.68 33.80 -21.54
C ASP A 504 -2.53 34.43 -20.15
N ALA A 505 -2.35 35.78 -20.11
CA ALA A 505 -2.22 36.57 -18.90
C ALA A 505 -0.89 36.37 -18.13
N LEU A 506 0.13 35.78 -18.77
CA LEU A 506 1.41 35.56 -18.11
C LEU A 506 2.21 36.88 -18.03
N SER A 507 2.28 37.44 -16.85
CA SER A 507 3.04 38.68 -16.55
C SER A 507 4.54 38.39 -16.45
N LEU A 508 5.34 39.44 -16.67
CA LEU A 508 6.78 39.42 -16.38
C LEU A 508 7.06 39.04 -14.92
N GLU A 509 6.10 39.26 -14.03
CA GLU A 509 6.13 38.83 -12.62
C GLU A 509 6.63 37.40 -12.44
N PHE A 510 6.22 36.49 -13.33
CA PHE A 510 6.49 35.03 -13.19
C PHE A 510 7.78 34.57 -13.89
N LEU A 511 8.53 35.50 -14.50
CA LEU A 511 9.79 35.14 -15.18
C LEU A 511 10.77 34.43 -14.23
N PRO A 512 11.04 34.91 -12.99
CA PRO A 512 11.93 34.18 -12.09
C PRO A 512 11.45 32.76 -11.75
N LEU A 513 10.14 32.59 -11.54
CA LEU A 513 9.54 31.27 -11.26
C LEU A 513 9.79 30.30 -12.42
N ILE A 514 9.50 30.75 -13.64
CA ILE A 514 9.65 29.93 -14.85
C ILE A 514 11.12 29.57 -15.06
N ALA A 515 12.02 30.56 -14.90
CA ALA A 515 13.46 30.34 -15.05
C ALA A 515 13.98 29.29 -14.04
N GLY A 516 13.54 29.40 -12.77
CA GLY A 516 13.94 28.46 -11.73
C GLY A 516 13.48 27.04 -12.03
N ILE A 517 12.22 26.88 -12.44
CA ILE A 517 11.65 25.57 -12.77
C ILE A 517 12.43 24.93 -13.95
N LEU A 518 12.63 25.69 -15.03
CA LEU A 518 13.27 25.19 -16.23
C LEU A 518 14.75 24.89 -16.05
N GLU A 519 15.49 25.78 -15.38
CA GLU A 519 16.92 25.58 -15.19
C GLU A 519 17.20 24.40 -14.24
N GLU A 520 16.35 24.17 -13.25
CA GLU A 520 16.46 23.01 -12.36
C GLU A 520 16.34 21.69 -13.15
N LYS A 521 15.56 21.70 -14.23
CA LYS A 521 15.36 20.53 -15.09
C LYS A 521 16.36 20.44 -16.25
N GLY A 522 17.40 21.29 -16.24
CA GLY A 522 18.49 21.21 -17.20
C GLY A 522 18.26 21.99 -18.50
N TYR A 523 17.31 22.92 -18.52
CA TYR A 523 17.04 23.77 -19.69
C TYR A 523 17.73 25.11 -19.51
N LYS A 524 18.15 25.72 -20.64
CA LYS A 524 18.65 27.08 -20.71
C LYS A 524 17.52 27.97 -21.18
N ILE A 525 17.46 29.21 -20.66
CA ILE A 525 16.48 30.19 -21.09
C ILE A 525 17.17 31.45 -21.60
N GLU A 526 16.49 32.11 -22.55
CA GLU A 526 16.83 33.46 -23.03
C GLU A 526 15.56 34.27 -22.92
N ALA A 527 15.58 35.31 -22.10
CA ALA A 527 14.39 36.10 -21.77
C ALA A 527 14.47 37.52 -22.41
N HIS A 528 13.36 37.93 -23.02
CA HIS A 528 13.16 39.25 -23.58
C HIS A 528 11.88 39.85 -23.00
N ILE A 529 11.82 41.19 -22.95
CA ILE A 529 10.61 41.92 -22.59
C ILE A 529 9.95 42.46 -23.86
N VAL A 530 8.64 42.27 -23.93
CA VAL A 530 7.80 42.98 -24.92
C VAL A 530 6.64 43.62 -24.17
N VAL A 531 5.96 44.55 -24.82
CA VAL A 531 4.83 45.26 -24.23
C VAL A 531 3.54 44.87 -24.94
N SER A 532 2.50 44.70 -24.13
CA SER A 532 1.14 44.45 -24.59
C SER A 532 0.58 45.74 -25.21
N ASN A 533 -0.21 45.64 -26.25
CA ASN A 533 -0.99 46.76 -26.78
C ASN A 533 -2.10 47.14 -25.80
N LEU A 534 -2.52 48.40 -25.82
CA LEU A 534 -3.51 48.93 -24.91
C LEU A 534 -4.92 48.88 -25.52
N PRO A 535 -5.94 48.58 -24.75
CA PRO A 535 -5.89 48.06 -23.36
C PRO A 535 -5.29 46.63 -23.34
N THR A 536 -4.80 46.20 -22.20
CA THR A 536 -4.08 44.89 -22.03
C THR A 536 -5.10 43.75 -21.93
N ILE A 537 -5.71 43.46 -23.09
CA ILE A 537 -6.74 42.40 -23.22
C ILE A 537 -6.39 41.52 -24.41
N THR A 538 -6.91 40.28 -24.37
CA THR A 538 -6.64 39.24 -25.39
C THR A 538 -7.11 39.68 -26.78
N GLU A 539 -8.30 40.28 -26.89
CA GLU A 539 -8.89 40.65 -28.18
C GLU A 539 -7.95 41.53 -29.02
N ILE A 540 -7.16 42.38 -28.40
CA ILE A 540 -6.22 43.30 -29.08
C ILE A 540 -4.86 42.66 -29.29
N ASN A 541 -4.48 41.69 -28.44
CA ASN A 541 -3.12 41.14 -28.34
C ASN A 541 -3.03 39.66 -28.75
N LYS A 542 -4.08 39.06 -29.28
CA LYS A 542 -4.10 37.65 -29.59
C LYS A 542 -3.08 37.28 -30.68
N PHE A 543 -2.52 36.09 -30.56
CA PHE A 543 -1.65 35.51 -31.58
C PHE A 543 -2.50 34.68 -32.54
N GLU A 544 -2.23 34.85 -33.84
CA GLU A 544 -2.88 34.02 -34.85
C GLU A 544 -2.13 32.69 -35.00
N VAL A 545 -2.86 31.61 -35.21
CA VAL A 545 -2.31 30.26 -35.52
C VAL A 545 -1.53 29.64 -34.33
N ILE A 546 -1.68 30.17 -33.12
CA ILE A 546 -1.05 29.61 -31.91
C ILE A 546 -2.16 29.22 -30.92
N GLU A 547 -2.09 28.02 -30.41
CA GLU A 547 -3.06 27.54 -29.42
C GLU A 547 -2.90 28.30 -28.09
N ARG A 548 -4.02 28.85 -27.60
CA ARG A 548 -4.07 29.62 -26.38
C ARG A 548 -4.29 28.69 -25.19
N ILE A 549 -3.40 28.76 -24.18
CA ILE A 549 -3.60 28.10 -22.89
C ILE A 549 -4.14 29.17 -21.94
N ASP A 550 -5.42 29.04 -21.60
CA ASP A 550 -6.15 30.08 -20.85
C ASP A 550 -6.41 29.74 -19.38
N THR A 551 -5.76 28.70 -18.84
CA THR A 551 -5.99 28.23 -17.47
C THR A 551 -5.69 29.34 -16.44
N LEU A 552 -4.58 30.06 -16.64
CA LEU A 552 -4.19 31.16 -15.73
C LEU A 552 -5.18 32.31 -15.83
N ASP A 553 -5.55 32.73 -17.04
CA ASP A 553 -6.50 33.83 -17.25
C ASP A 553 -7.88 33.48 -16.65
N LYS A 554 -8.36 32.26 -16.84
CA LYS A 554 -9.61 31.79 -16.24
C LYS A 554 -9.59 31.89 -14.73
N PHE A 555 -8.49 31.46 -14.11
CA PHE A 555 -8.32 31.53 -12.66
C PHE A 555 -8.35 32.97 -12.16
N ILE A 556 -7.70 33.90 -12.87
CA ILE A 556 -7.67 35.32 -12.52
C ILE A 556 -9.10 35.89 -12.50
N HIS A 557 -9.94 35.50 -13.44
CA HIS A 557 -11.34 35.98 -13.54
C HIS A 557 -12.30 35.32 -12.56
N GLU A 558 -11.88 34.23 -11.86
CA GLU A 558 -12.73 33.57 -10.88
C GLU A 558 -12.94 34.41 -9.64
N LYS A 559 -14.16 34.41 -9.11
CA LYS A 559 -14.48 35.02 -7.84
C LYS A 559 -13.80 34.26 -6.71
N LYS A 560 -12.93 34.90 -5.97
CA LYS A 560 -12.13 34.26 -4.91
C LYS A 560 -12.56 34.79 -3.54
N ASP A 561 -12.53 33.90 -2.53
CA ASP A 561 -12.67 34.29 -1.14
C ASP A 561 -11.31 34.80 -0.62
N PRO A 562 -11.14 36.06 -0.35
CA PRO A 562 -9.84 36.59 0.10
C PRO A 562 -9.44 36.09 1.48
N ASN A 563 -10.37 35.44 2.22
CA ASN A 563 -10.10 34.94 3.57
C ASN A 563 -9.56 33.50 3.57
N ILE A 564 -9.51 32.84 2.41
CA ILE A 564 -9.04 31.45 2.36
C ILE A 564 -7.53 31.42 2.13
N TYR A 565 -7.06 31.68 0.91
CA TYR A 565 -5.63 31.60 0.58
C TYR A 565 -5.29 32.63 -0.50
N PRO A 566 -4.03 33.16 -0.52
CA PRO A 566 -3.60 34.06 -1.60
C PRO A 566 -3.70 33.39 -2.98
N GLY A 567 -4.19 34.16 -3.96
CA GLY A 567 -4.29 33.68 -5.35
C GLY A 567 -2.95 33.27 -5.92
N LEU A 568 -1.88 33.88 -5.48
CA LEU A 568 -0.51 33.58 -5.92
C LEU A 568 -0.14 32.10 -5.78
N ILE A 569 -0.60 31.42 -4.72
CA ILE A 569 -0.32 29.98 -4.51
C ILE A 569 -0.82 29.17 -5.72
N LYS A 570 -2.07 29.41 -6.10
CA LYS A 570 -2.70 28.67 -7.21
C LYS A 570 -2.12 29.09 -8.56
N GLU A 571 -1.80 30.36 -8.73
CA GLU A 571 -1.18 30.88 -9.97
C GLU A 571 0.16 30.20 -10.24
N MET A 572 1.02 30.09 -9.20
CA MET A 572 2.32 29.43 -9.33
C MET A 572 2.14 27.94 -9.65
N GLU A 573 1.14 27.29 -9.04
CA GLU A 573 0.80 25.90 -9.32
C GLU A 573 0.34 25.69 -10.78
N ILE A 574 -0.53 26.58 -11.27
CA ILE A 574 -1.01 26.55 -12.66
C ILE A 574 0.16 26.67 -13.64
N ILE A 575 1.04 27.66 -13.43
CA ILE A 575 2.19 27.90 -14.30
C ILE A 575 3.13 26.67 -14.28
N LYS A 576 3.42 26.16 -13.08
CA LYS A 576 4.25 24.94 -12.92
C LYS A 576 3.68 23.77 -13.71
N ASN A 577 2.36 23.55 -13.63
CA ASN A 577 1.69 22.45 -14.32
C ASN A 577 1.71 22.62 -15.83
N ILE A 578 1.53 23.85 -16.35
CA ILE A 578 1.63 24.13 -17.78
C ILE A 578 3.03 23.79 -18.30
N ILE A 579 4.06 24.22 -17.59
CA ILE A 579 5.46 23.93 -17.95
C ILE A 579 5.74 22.42 -17.90
N LYS A 580 5.32 21.76 -16.83
CA LYS A 580 5.49 20.31 -16.66
C LYS A 580 4.86 19.54 -17.83
N ASN A 581 3.63 19.91 -18.20
CA ASN A 581 2.93 19.26 -19.32
C ASN A 581 3.67 19.49 -20.65
N LYS A 582 4.20 20.71 -20.86
CA LYS A 582 4.98 21.02 -22.06
C LYS A 582 6.26 20.18 -22.14
N LEU A 583 6.96 20.01 -21.01
CA LEU A 583 8.19 19.20 -20.97
C LEU A 583 7.88 17.72 -21.24
N LEU A 584 6.71 17.23 -20.83
CA LEU A 584 6.28 15.84 -21.09
C LEU A 584 6.05 15.56 -22.57
N THR A 585 5.80 16.59 -23.41
CA THR A 585 5.65 16.40 -24.86
C THR A 585 6.99 16.14 -25.55
N GLY A 586 8.12 16.30 -24.84
CA GLY A 586 9.45 15.99 -25.37
C GLY A 586 10.05 17.04 -26.27
N SER A 587 9.49 18.26 -26.32
CA SER A 587 10.06 19.39 -27.07
C SER A 587 11.41 19.81 -26.49
N ASP A 588 12.43 19.84 -27.31
CA ASP A 588 13.77 20.32 -26.91
C ASP A 588 13.90 21.84 -26.98
N ASN A 589 13.19 22.46 -27.90
CA ASN A 589 13.22 23.93 -28.11
C ASN A 589 11.79 24.45 -28.21
N PHE A 590 11.42 25.37 -27.33
CA PHE A 590 10.14 26.06 -27.40
C PHE A 590 10.26 27.47 -26.86
N VAL A 591 9.30 28.31 -27.21
CA VAL A 591 9.26 29.71 -26.77
C VAL A 591 7.94 29.95 -26.04
N ILE A 592 8.02 30.52 -24.83
CA ILE A 592 6.86 30.89 -24.02
C ILE A 592 6.49 32.33 -24.38
N LEU A 593 5.22 32.53 -24.74
CA LEU A 593 4.65 33.80 -25.16
C LEU A 593 3.50 34.19 -24.27
N SER A 594 3.24 35.50 -24.12
CA SER A 594 2.05 35.99 -23.44
C SER A 594 1.50 37.21 -24.17
N ASP A 595 0.19 37.36 -24.13
CA ASP A 595 -0.51 38.52 -24.76
C ASP A 595 -0.59 39.75 -23.83
N HIS A 596 -0.74 39.51 -22.51
CA HIS A 596 -0.78 40.58 -21.50
C HIS A 596 -0.50 39.95 -20.13
N GLY A 597 -0.29 40.83 -19.15
CA GLY A 597 -0.24 40.40 -17.76
C GLY A 597 -1.51 40.79 -17.01
N PHE A 598 -1.42 40.87 -15.69
CA PHE A 598 -2.53 41.25 -14.82
C PHE A 598 -1.98 41.92 -13.55
N THR A 599 -2.86 42.62 -12.81
CA THR A 599 -2.51 43.21 -11.53
C THR A 599 -3.34 42.60 -10.41
N ALA A 600 -2.75 42.49 -9.23
CA ALA A 600 -3.41 42.02 -8.00
C ALA A 600 -3.94 43.17 -7.15
N PHE A 601 -3.75 44.42 -7.59
CA PHE A 601 -3.96 45.62 -6.73
C PHE A 601 -4.90 46.66 -7.35
N SER A 602 -5.98 46.22 -8.00
CA SER A 602 -6.94 47.13 -8.66
C SER A 602 -8.20 47.39 -7.82
N ASN A 603 -8.09 47.31 -6.52
CA ASN A 603 -9.25 47.38 -5.62
C ASN A 603 -9.61 48.80 -5.18
N LYS A 604 -8.86 49.81 -5.61
CA LYS A 604 -9.15 51.21 -5.29
C LYS A 604 -9.99 51.83 -6.41
N VAL A 605 -11.30 51.95 -6.18
CA VAL A 605 -12.19 52.56 -7.18
C VAL A 605 -12.03 54.06 -7.19
N LEU A 606 -12.00 54.66 -8.38
CA LEU A 606 -11.93 56.08 -8.58
C LEU A 606 -13.31 56.72 -8.23
N GLN A 607 -13.47 57.12 -6.98
CA GLN A 607 -14.77 57.60 -6.48
C GLN A 607 -15.18 58.95 -7.03
N ASN A 608 -14.21 59.77 -7.45
CA ASN A 608 -14.50 61.18 -7.79
C ASN A 608 -14.06 61.59 -9.19
N GLN A 609 -13.40 60.75 -9.92
CA GLN A 609 -13.29 60.95 -11.34
C GLN A 609 -14.49 60.30 -11.97
N LYS A 610 -15.62 60.87 -11.76
CA LYS A 610 -16.70 60.65 -12.68
C LYS A 610 -16.08 60.84 -14.04
N LEU A 611 -15.79 59.74 -14.72
CA LEU A 611 -15.80 59.83 -16.16
C LEU A 611 -16.99 60.69 -16.41
N PRO A 612 -16.83 61.91 -16.89
CA PRO A 612 -17.97 62.82 -16.94
C PRO A 612 -19.15 62.14 -17.56
N GLU A 613 -20.33 62.60 -17.41
CA GLU A 613 -21.59 62.06 -17.92
C GLU A 613 -21.47 61.58 -19.39
N LEU A 614 -20.33 60.97 -19.71
CA LEU A 614 -19.96 60.45 -20.99
C LEU A 614 -20.69 59.14 -21.23
N LYS A 615 -21.20 58.94 -22.40
CA LYS A 615 -21.82 57.69 -22.80
C LYS A 615 -20.73 56.63 -22.88
N VAL A 616 -20.55 55.91 -21.75
CA VAL A 616 -19.62 54.78 -21.66
C VAL A 616 -20.30 53.58 -22.30
N LYS A 617 -19.76 53.07 -23.39
CA LYS A 617 -20.28 51.87 -24.07
C LYS A 617 -19.97 50.60 -23.30
N GLU A 618 -18.78 50.53 -22.74
CA GLU A 618 -18.33 49.38 -21.94
C GLU A 618 -17.54 49.94 -20.75
N ASN A 619 -17.84 49.45 -19.55
CA ASN A 619 -17.17 49.86 -18.32
C ASN A 619 -16.59 48.64 -17.62
N GLU A 620 -15.31 48.42 -17.80
CA GLU A 620 -14.55 47.33 -17.16
C GLU A 620 -13.74 47.90 -16.00
N PRO A 621 -13.24 47.11 -15.06
CA PRO A 621 -12.47 47.62 -13.96
C PRO A 621 -11.25 48.46 -14.35
N ARG A 622 -10.48 48.00 -15.36
CA ARG A 622 -9.19 48.61 -15.69
C ARG A 622 -9.26 49.50 -16.92
N TYR A 623 -10.35 49.48 -17.66
CA TYR A 623 -10.54 50.34 -18.83
C TYR A 623 -12.03 50.55 -19.07
N ALA A 624 -12.31 51.61 -19.85
CA ALA A 624 -13.68 51.89 -20.33
C ALA A 624 -13.62 52.29 -21.81
N VAL A 625 -14.71 51.98 -22.55
CA VAL A 625 -14.86 52.36 -23.94
C VAL A 625 -15.83 53.54 -24.01
N LEU A 626 -15.36 54.63 -24.65
CA LEU A 626 -16.15 55.85 -24.82
C LEU A 626 -16.70 55.98 -26.24
N GLU A 627 -17.75 56.80 -26.41
CA GLU A 627 -18.17 57.21 -27.75
C GLU A 627 -17.09 58.07 -28.41
N LYS A 628 -16.90 57.89 -29.73
CA LYS A 628 -15.76 58.44 -30.50
C LYS A 628 -15.67 59.97 -30.49
N ASP A 629 -16.80 60.62 -30.37
CA ASP A 629 -16.88 62.11 -30.51
C ASP A 629 -16.58 62.86 -29.22
N ILE A 630 -16.18 62.20 -28.16
CA ILE A 630 -15.97 62.80 -26.86
C ILE A 630 -14.51 63.19 -26.70
N ALA A 631 -14.28 64.49 -26.47
CA ALA A 631 -12.96 65.03 -26.16
C ALA A 631 -12.71 64.94 -24.65
N LEU A 632 -11.79 64.04 -24.27
CA LEU A 632 -11.36 63.85 -22.88
C LEU A 632 -9.90 64.25 -22.76
N LYS A 633 -9.59 65.16 -21.85
CA LYS A 633 -8.20 65.55 -21.56
C LYS A 633 -7.55 64.48 -20.69
N ALA A 634 -6.29 64.14 -20.98
CA ALA A 634 -5.48 63.23 -20.18
C ALA A 634 -5.36 63.76 -18.73
N LYS A 635 -5.53 62.87 -17.78
CA LYS A 635 -5.40 63.12 -16.34
C LYS A 635 -4.26 62.27 -15.76
N GLU A 636 -3.83 62.60 -14.52
CA GLU A 636 -2.69 61.90 -13.88
C GLU A 636 -2.84 60.39 -13.75
N ASP A 637 -4.06 59.85 -13.66
CA ASP A 637 -4.31 58.44 -13.37
C ASP A 637 -4.81 57.67 -14.58
N ILE A 638 -4.92 58.31 -15.76
CA ILE A 638 -5.53 57.68 -16.93
C ILE A 638 -4.75 57.98 -18.22
N ILE A 639 -4.88 57.08 -19.19
CA ILE A 639 -4.49 57.28 -20.58
C ILE A 639 -5.77 57.30 -21.42
N VAL A 640 -5.82 58.17 -22.42
CA VAL A 640 -6.84 58.14 -23.47
C VAL A 640 -6.16 57.60 -24.72
N TYR A 641 -6.69 56.49 -25.23
CA TYR A 641 -6.03 55.76 -26.31
C TYR A 641 -7.06 55.35 -27.38
N ASP A 642 -6.76 55.73 -28.63
CA ASP A 642 -7.59 55.35 -29.79
C ASP A 642 -7.02 54.09 -30.45
N HIS A 643 -7.88 53.06 -30.61
CA HIS A 643 -7.51 51.83 -31.33
C HIS A 643 -8.71 51.41 -32.16
N ASP A 644 -8.46 51.24 -33.47
CA ASP A 644 -9.50 50.98 -34.47
C ASP A 644 -10.57 52.09 -34.35
N ASP A 645 -11.84 51.74 -34.24
CA ASP A 645 -12.93 52.74 -34.13
C ASP A 645 -13.38 52.97 -32.73
N LYS A 646 -12.55 52.58 -31.71
CA LYS A 646 -12.89 52.73 -30.31
C LYS A 646 -11.94 53.69 -29.60
N LYS A 647 -12.50 54.49 -28.68
CA LYS A 647 -11.74 55.36 -27.79
C LYS A 647 -11.75 54.71 -26.39
N TYR A 648 -10.55 54.40 -25.88
CA TYR A 648 -10.37 53.79 -24.57
C TYR A 648 -9.87 54.78 -23.54
N VAL A 649 -10.37 54.62 -22.32
CA VAL A 649 -9.79 55.22 -21.12
C VAL A 649 -9.18 54.09 -20.31
N ILE A 650 -7.90 54.20 -19.96
CA ILE A 650 -7.13 53.10 -19.39
C ILE A 650 -6.47 53.55 -18.08
N ALA A 651 -6.57 52.74 -17.04
CA ALA A 651 -5.99 53.04 -15.72
C ALA A 651 -4.46 52.92 -15.77
N LEU A 652 -3.75 53.93 -15.30
CA LEU A 652 -2.28 53.95 -15.20
C LEU A 652 -1.75 53.36 -13.90
N LYS A 653 -2.58 53.35 -12.85
CA LYS A 653 -2.17 52.97 -11.49
C LYS A 653 -3.15 51.93 -10.91
N TYR A 654 -3.11 51.73 -9.60
CA TYR A 654 -3.96 50.73 -8.91
C TYR A 654 -5.36 51.32 -8.64
N THR A 655 -6.02 51.78 -9.68
CA THR A 655 -7.35 52.34 -9.68
C THR A 655 -8.25 51.57 -10.63
N SER A 656 -9.56 51.62 -10.41
CA SER A 656 -10.56 50.95 -11.22
C SER A 656 -11.68 51.90 -11.59
N PHE A 657 -12.27 51.68 -12.77
CA PHE A 657 -13.45 52.46 -13.24
C PHE A 657 -14.76 51.86 -12.75
N SER A 658 -14.73 50.56 -12.39
CA SER A 658 -15.87 49.86 -11.80
C SER A 658 -15.35 48.91 -10.72
N TYR A 659 -16.26 48.35 -9.90
CA TYR A 659 -15.86 47.37 -8.88
C TYR A 659 -15.42 46.09 -9.57
N PRO A 660 -14.18 45.63 -9.35
CA PRO A 660 -13.75 44.37 -9.93
C PRO A 660 -14.43 43.19 -9.25
N GLN A 661 -14.77 42.15 -10.04
CA GLN A 661 -15.35 40.91 -9.52
C GLN A 661 -14.28 40.03 -8.87
N SER A 662 -13.02 40.24 -9.22
CA SER A 662 -11.85 39.59 -8.65
C SER A 662 -10.84 40.63 -8.22
N LEU A 663 -10.03 40.32 -7.22
CA LEU A 663 -8.91 41.18 -6.80
C LEU A 663 -7.85 41.31 -7.89
N GLU A 664 -7.74 40.27 -8.72
CA GLU A 664 -6.80 40.21 -9.84
C GLU A 664 -7.53 40.56 -11.12
N THR A 665 -7.02 41.53 -11.87
CA THR A 665 -7.65 42.06 -13.09
C THR A 665 -6.60 42.47 -14.11
N HIS A 666 -7.05 42.65 -15.35
CA HIS A 666 -6.19 43.17 -16.43
C HIS A 666 -6.98 44.14 -17.31
N GLY A 667 -6.27 44.81 -18.22
CA GLY A 667 -6.83 45.78 -19.13
C GLY A 667 -6.21 47.17 -18.95
N GLY A 668 -5.48 47.39 -17.84
CA GLY A 668 -4.82 48.68 -17.52
C GLY A 668 -3.40 48.77 -18.05
N ALA A 669 -2.65 49.72 -17.51
CA ALA A 669 -1.32 50.08 -18.00
C ALA A 669 -0.24 50.03 -16.91
N THR A 670 -0.45 49.34 -15.79
CA THR A 670 0.61 49.09 -14.81
C THR A 670 1.70 48.23 -15.43
N PRO A 671 2.96 48.29 -14.95
CA PRO A 671 4.02 47.45 -15.50
C PRO A 671 3.69 45.96 -15.54
N GLU A 672 3.03 45.41 -14.51
CA GLU A 672 2.65 43.98 -14.45
C GLU A 672 1.54 43.59 -15.44
N GLU A 673 0.76 44.59 -15.93
CA GLU A 673 -0.24 44.33 -16.99
C GLU A 673 0.39 44.43 -18.38
N VAL A 674 1.33 45.36 -18.57
CA VAL A 674 1.90 45.77 -19.86
C VAL A 674 3.12 44.95 -20.23
N LEU A 675 4.03 44.67 -19.28
CA LEU A 675 5.29 44.00 -19.54
C LEU A 675 5.11 42.49 -19.47
N VAL A 676 5.36 41.80 -20.58
CA VAL A 676 5.24 40.34 -20.65
C VAL A 676 6.55 39.77 -21.18
N PRO A 677 6.87 38.52 -20.78
CA PRO A 677 8.12 37.89 -21.23
C PRO A 677 7.97 37.20 -22.56
N ILE A 678 9.08 37.11 -23.30
CA ILE A 678 9.29 36.08 -24.33
C ILE A 678 10.46 35.27 -23.83
N ILE A 679 10.23 33.95 -23.63
CA ILE A 679 11.21 33.07 -23.03
C ILE A 679 11.52 31.93 -24.01
N TYR A 680 12.73 31.98 -24.58
CA TYR A 680 13.26 30.90 -25.42
C TYR A 680 13.84 29.83 -24.51
N VAL A 681 13.38 28.61 -24.66
CA VAL A 681 13.78 27.46 -23.83
C VAL A 681 14.49 26.45 -24.71
N THR A 682 15.72 26.08 -24.32
CA THR A 682 16.56 25.10 -25.03
C THR A 682 17.05 24.04 -24.05
N LYS A 683 17.00 22.78 -24.46
CA LYS A 683 17.51 21.71 -23.62
C LYS A 683 19.05 21.81 -23.52
N SER A 684 19.58 21.88 -22.31
CA SER A 684 21.01 22.00 -22.07
C SER A 684 21.71 20.67 -22.36
N LYS A 685 22.90 20.73 -22.94
CA LYS A 685 23.77 19.55 -23.15
C LYS A 685 24.57 19.18 -21.90
N VAL A 686 24.43 19.90 -20.79
CA VAL A 686 25.12 19.58 -19.53
C VAL A 686 24.48 18.33 -18.93
N LYS A 687 25.30 17.35 -18.59
CA LYS A 687 24.83 16.12 -17.92
C LYS A 687 24.19 16.49 -16.60
N GLU A 688 22.91 16.18 -16.45
CA GLU A 688 22.24 16.24 -15.14
C GLU A 688 22.96 15.34 -14.15
N LYS A 689 22.99 15.73 -12.87
CA LYS A 689 23.34 14.79 -11.80
C LYS A 689 22.28 13.71 -11.80
N ILE A 690 22.61 12.57 -12.35
CA ILE A 690 21.72 11.45 -12.50
C ILE A 690 21.46 10.86 -11.11
N PRO A 691 20.21 10.75 -10.66
CA PRO A 691 19.94 10.06 -9.39
C PRO A 691 20.49 8.64 -9.46
N SER A 692 21.10 8.19 -8.39
CA SER A 692 21.54 6.80 -8.34
C SER A 692 20.32 5.90 -8.14
N TYR A 693 20.05 5.09 -9.14
CA TYR A 693 18.99 4.08 -9.07
C TYR A 693 19.61 2.78 -8.59
N LYS A 694 18.87 2.05 -7.77
CA LYS A 694 19.27 0.71 -7.35
C LYS A 694 18.36 -0.29 -8.07
N ILE A 695 18.99 -1.22 -8.79
CA ILE A 695 18.28 -2.30 -9.50
C ILE A 695 18.46 -3.57 -8.69
N ASP A 696 17.39 -4.19 -8.27
CA ASP A 696 17.41 -5.46 -7.55
C ASP A 696 16.76 -6.54 -8.43
N ILE A 697 17.53 -7.58 -8.73
CA ILE A 697 17.09 -8.73 -9.51
C ILE A 697 17.14 -9.94 -8.59
N PRO A 698 16.00 -10.35 -8.00
CA PRO A 698 16.00 -11.44 -7.01
C PRO A 698 16.49 -12.77 -7.56
N ASP A 699 16.14 -13.07 -8.81
CA ASP A 699 16.60 -14.30 -9.44
C ASP A 699 17.23 -13.97 -10.80
N LYS A 700 18.53 -14.16 -10.89
CA LYS A 700 19.31 -13.92 -12.10
C LYS A 700 19.36 -15.13 -13.02
N GLU A 701 18.66 -16.21 -12.65
CA GLU A 701 18.56 -17.43 -13.47
C GLU A 701 17.11 -17.63 -13.91
N VAL A 702 16.88 -17.64 -15.21
CA VAL A 702 15.53 -17.85 -15.76
C VAL A 702 15.53 -19.10 -16.64
N SER A 703 14.40 -19.80 -16.66
CA SER A 703 14.23 -20.99 -17.49
C SER A 703 13.82 -20.60 -18.90
N ILE A 704 14.35 -21.28 -19.90
CA ILE A 704 13.93 -21.10 -21.29
C ILE A 704 12.41 -21.39 -21.46
N ARG A 705 11.84 -22.23 -20.60
CA ARG A 705 10.41 -22.53 -20.63
C ARG A 705 9.54 -21.39 -20.06
N ASN A 706 10.12 -20.54 -19.22
CA ASN A 706 9.49 -19.36 -18.69
C ASN A 706 10.54 -18.22 -18.64
N PRO A 707 10.84 -17.62 -19.80
CA PRO A 707 11.96 -16.68 -19.91
C PRO A 707 11.60 -15.27 -19.46
N LEU A 708 10.96 -15.15 -18.28
CA LEU A 708 10.55 -13.87 -17.71
C LEU A 708 11.52 -13.47 -16.60
N LEU A 709 12.22 -12.35 -16.79
CA LEU A 709 13.09 -11.80 -15.77
C LEU A 709 12.32 -10.74 -14.99
N ILE A 710 12.28 -10.88 -13.67
CA ILE A 710 11.60 -9.96 -12.75
C ILE A 710 12.66 -9.11 -12.05
N PHE A 711 12.43 -7.79 -11.97
CA PHE A 711 13.33 -6.89 -11.26
C PHE A 711 12.58 -5.71 -10.67
N TYR A 712 13.23 -5.02 -9.74
CA TYR A 712 12.71 -3.87 -9.00
C TYR A 712 13.68 -2.70 -9.16
N ILE A 713 13.17 -1.48 -9.17
CA ILE A 713 13.99 -0.26 -9.24
C ILE A 713 13.60 0.67 -8.10
N THR A 714 14.61 1.14 -7.36
CA THR A 714 14.43 2.08 -6.25
C THR A 714 15.30 3.32 -6.47
N PRO A 715 14.75 4.53 -6.44
CA PRO A 715 13.31 4.86 -6.36
C PRO A 715 12.55 4.44 -7.63
N PHE A 716 11.24 4.26 -7.50
CA PHE A 716 10.39 3.81 -8.61
C PHE A 716 10.45 4.77 -9.78
N ILE A 717 10.48 4.22 -10.99
CA ILE A 717 10.47 5.00 -12.23
C ILE A 717 9.75 4.20 -13.32
N GLU A 718 8.98 4.88 -14.15
CA GLU A 718 8.22 4.25 -15.24
C GLU A 718 9.09 3.98 -16.46
N ASP A 719 10.07 4.84 -16.74
CA ASP A 719 10.88 4.81 -17.96
C ASP A 719 12.16 4.00 -17.76
N VAL A 720 12.13 2.73 -18.10
CA VAL A 720 13.30 1.86 -18.07
C VAL A 720 13.38 1.07 -19.38
N VAL A 721 14.60 0.93 -19.90
CA VAL A 721 14.88 0.13 -21.11
C VAL A 721 16.02 -0.81 -20.81
N VAL A 722 15.89 -2.07 -21.22
CA VAL A 722 16.96 -3.06 -21.06
C VAL A 722 17.51 -3.40 -22.47
N LYS A 723 18.84 -3.47 -22.59
CA LYS A 723 19.50 -3.75 -23.88
C LYS A 723 20.50 -4.88 -23.78
N TYR A 724 20.64 -5.62 -24.88
CA TYR A 724 21.73 -6.56 -25.08
C TYR A 724 22.18 -6.49 -26.54
N LYS A 725 23.45 -6.12 -26.75
CA LYS A 725 24.09 -6.01 -28.10
C LYS A 725 23.21 -5.25 -29.11
N GLY A 726 22.61 -4.13 -28.67
CA GLY A 726 21.78 -3.30 -29.52
C GLY A 726 20.32 -3.73 -29.60
N GLU A 727 19.99 -4.94 -29.19
CA GLU A 727 18.59 -5.40 -29.09
C GLU A 727 17.94 -4.82 -27.85
N LYS A 728 16.73 -4.31 -28.03
CA LYS A 728 15.99 -3.61 -26.98
C LYS A 728 14.89 -4.51 -26.42
N PHE A 729 14.83 -4.58 -25.09
CA PHE A 729 13.76 -5.28 -24.37
C PHE A 729 13.01 -4.23 -23.55
N GLU A 730 11.72 -4.10 -23.77
CA GLU A 730 10.90 -3.12 -23.08
C GLU A 730 10.25 -3.79 -21.86
N PRO A 731 10.59 -3.35 -20.64
CA PRO A 731 9.96 -3.90 -19.46
C PRO A 731 8.49 -3.53 -19.37
N ILE A 732 7.69 -4.46 -18.87
CA ILE A 732 6.29 -4.23 -18.55
C ILE A 732 6.20 -4.08 -17.03
N TYR A 733 5.70 -2.95 -16.57
CA TYR A 733 5.48 -2.73 -15.15
C TYR A 733 4.13 -3.28 -14.74
N SER A 734 4.10 -4.07 -13.70
CA SER A 734 2.88 -4.61 -13.12
C SER A 734 2.49 -3.78 -11.90
N GLU A 735 1.39 -3.05 -12.02
CA GLU A 735 0.82 -2.29 -10.89
C GLU A 735 0.39 -3.22 -9.74
N GLU A 736 -0.10 -4.39 -10.10
CA GLU A 736 -0.54 -5.39 -9.14
C GLU A 736 0.64 -5.98 -8.36
N LYS A 737 1.71 -6.31 -9.07
CA LYS A 737 2.89 -6.99 -8.49
C LYS A 737 4.01 -6.02 -8.08
N LYS A 738 3.90 -4.74 -8.45
CA LYS A 738 4.87 -3.68 -8.16
C LYS A 738 6.29 -4.03 -8.61
N CYS A 739 6.41 -4.70 -9.76
CA CYS A 739 7.68 -5.11 -10.33
C CYS A 739 7.70 -4.92 -11.84
N TYR A 740 8.90 -4.96 -12.40
CA TYR A 740 9.11 -4.94 -13.84
C TYR A 740 9.37 -6.36 -14.32
N THR A 741 8.82 -6.70 -15.47
CA THR A 741 9.03 -8.00 -16.11
C THR A 741 9.50 -7.78 -17.54
N ILE A 742 10.58 -8.47 -17.95
CA ILE A 742 10.99 -8.51 -19.36
C ILE A 742 10.95 -9.95 -19.86
N ASN A 743 10.55 -10.10 -21.11
CA ASN A 743 10.48 -11.39 -21.78
C ASN A 743 11.79 -11.57 -22.58
N LEU A 744 12.57 -12.58 -22.18
CA LEU A 744 13.85 -12.91 -22.79
C LEU A 744 13.76 -14.09 -23.78
N SER A 745 12.55 -14.40 -24.30
CA SER A 745 12.31 -15.54 -25.20
C SER A 745 13.13 -15.48 -26.50
N LYS A 746 13.61 -14.32 -26.89
CA LYS A 746 14.48 -14.14 -28.06
C LYS A 746 15.90 -14.66 -27.82
N LEU A 747 16.30 -14.88 -26.56
CA LEU A 747 17.64 -15.32 -26.21
C LEU A 747 17.67 -16.82 -25.98
N LYS A 748 18.70 -17.49 -26.48
CA LYS A 748 18.92 -18.95 -26.31
C LYS A 748 19.50 -19.21 -24.91
N PRO A 749 19.54 -20.49 -24.47
CA PRO A 749 20.25 -20.81 -23.21
C PRO A 749 21.69 -20.29 -23.23
N GLY A 750 22.10 -19.64 -22.17
CA GLY A 750 23.43 -19.01 -22.08
C GLY A 750 23.49 -17.96 -21.00
N THR A 751 24.63 -17.29 -20.93
CA THR A 751 24.87 -16.19 -19.98
C THR A 751 24.93 -14.86 -20.74
N TYR A 752 24.20 -13.88 -20.24
CA TYR A 752 24.01 -12.59 -20.92
C TYR A 752 24.27 -11.45 -19.94
N GLU A 753 24.99 -10.43 -20.40
CA GLU A 753 25.19 -9.19 -19.62
C GLU A 753 24.21 -8.16 -20.17
N LEU A 754 23.08 -8.00 -19.47
CA LEU A 754 22.04 -7.05 -19.84
C LEU A 754 22.37 -5.67 -19.27
N THR A 755 22.16 -4.62 -20.08
CA THR A 755 22.36 -3.23 -19.66
C THR A 755 20.99 -2.58 -19.42
N PHE A 756 20.80 -2.10 -18.21
CA PHE A 756 19.60 -1.41 -17.78
C PHE A 756 19.83 0.10 -17.90
N HIS A 757 18.97 0.77 -18.68
CA HIS A 757 19.03 2.21 -18.91
C HIS A 757 17.85 2.88 -18.21
N ILE A 758 18.14 3.81 -17.30
CA ILE A 758 17.13 4.53 -16.53
C ILE A 758 17.50 6.02 -16.55
N ARG A 759 16.84 6.81 -17.38
CA ARG A 759 17.05 8.28 -17.46
C ARG A 759 18.53 8.67 -17.44
N GLY A 760 19.36 8.02 -18.27
CA GLY A 760 20.79 8.32 -18.36
C GLY A 760 21.67 7.56 -17.37
N TYR A 761 21.11 6.89 -16.38
CA TYR A 761 21.83 5.95 -15.51
C TYR A 761 21.91 4.60 -16.22
N GLU A 762 23.08 3.96 -16.13
CA GLU A 762 23.28 2.63 -16.73
C GLU A 762 23.89 1.67 -15.71
N GLU A 763 23.35 0.48 -15.65
CA GLU A 763 23.87 -0.59 -14.79
C GLU A 763 23.79 -1.91 -15.53
N LYS A 764 24.83 -2.75 -15.37
CA LYS A 764 24.91 -4.04 -16.06
C LYS A 764 24.72 -5.19 -15.07
N HIS A 765 23.92 -6.17 -15.48
CA HIS A 765 23.68 -7.38 -14.69
C HIS A 765 23.86 -8.62 -15.55
N LYS A 766 24.52 -9.62 -14.98
CA LYS A 766 24.69 -10.94 -15.60
C LYS A 766 23.45 -11.79 -15.31
N ILE A 767 22.83 -12.31 -16.37
CA ILE A 767 21.62 -13.13 -16.30
C ILE A 767 21.93 -14.46 -17.00
N ILE A 768 21.43 -15.56 -16.43
CA ILE A 768 21.62 -16.90 -16.97
C ILE A 768 20.26 -17.43 -17.44
N ILE A 769 20.19 -17.84 -18.70
CA ILE A 769 19.04 -18.54 -19.25
C ILE A 769 19.37 -20.04 -19.27
N LYS A 770 18.70 -20.80 -18.44
CA LYS A 770 18.91 -22.26 -18.33
C LYS A 770 18.09 -22.99 -19.38
N GLY A 771 18.71 -23.96 -20.04
CA GLY A 771 18.04 -24.89 -20.93
C GLY A 771 17.12 -25.83 -20.18
N GLY A 772 16.28 -26.57 -20.90
CA GLY A 772 15.47 -27.63 -20.33
C GLY A 772 16.37 -28.76 -19.81
N ILE A 773 15.81 -29.58 -18.93
CA ILE A 773 16.50 -30.74 -18.32
C ILE A 773 17.08 -31.62 -19.44
N GLN A 774 18.40 -31.81 -19.42
CA GLN A 774 19.00 -32.91 -20.14
C GLN A 774 18.62 -34.20 -19.41
N GLU A 775 17.92 -35.08 -20.06
CA GLU A 775 17.76 -36.45 -19.56
C GLU A 775 19.17 -37.00 -19.38
N LYS A 776 19.56 -37.27 -18.15
CA LYS A 776 20.71 -38.10 -17.88
C LYS A 776 20.31 -39.50 -18.34
N GLU A 777 20.92 -39.99 -19.39
CA GLU A 777 20.88 -41.41 -19.71
C GLU A 777 21.47 -42.12 -18.51
N LEU A 778 20.62 -42.86 -17.81
CA LEU A 778 21.03 -43.84 -16.82
C LEU A 778 21.56 -45.03 -17.61
N LEU A 779 22.89 -45.12 -17.70
CA LEU A 779 23.55 -46.37 -18.08
C LEU A 779 23.54 -47.32 -16.87
#